data_7e64df88ac78ee1b7b0ac4a08c2fd200
#
_entry.id   7e64df88ac78ee1b7b0ac4a08c2fd200
#
_cell.length_a   1.000
_cell.length_b   1.000
_cell.length_c   1.000
_cell.angle_alpha   90.00
_cell.angle_beta   90.00
_cell.angle_gamma   90.00
#
_symmetry.space_group_name_H-M   'P 1'
#
loop_
_entity.id
_entity.type
_entity.pdbx_description
1 polymer ?
#
loop_
_entity_poly.entity_id
_entity_poly.type
_entity_poly.pdbx_seq_one_letter_code
_entity_poly.pdbx_strand_id
1 'polypeptide(L)'
;ESSSFSNVTENYNYFRSVINEDNFELILRGLNRLIFVEISLERDKDDPQRIFESLNSTGLDLSQSDLIRNFILMDLSPKDQNRIFETIWNPIEENAKDLVKQTSLVSDYIRDYLTLRNKKIPNKNKVYVEFKSLYANKRDEAYQQELENIKSLSIHYKKFINPTTVADTAIKKELEYINRLEINVAYPFLLQVFEDTENGLLAKDELIKVLKLIQSYAWRRFIVGLPTNALNKIFMTLYAEVDTEEYYDSIAKALVKKKGSAKFPSNEDLKTALKDKDLYNTQPKNRNYLFELLENYNNREFVNTNNEQITIEHIFPRNPNENWNTDLPAEEFFVFREKHLNTIGNLTLSGNNGALGNKSFLAKKEMNVDGNEQGYQFSRLWLNSFLKSLDTWNIAKYEERLNIIYDRFLKIWKFPDVEITEGYESEEQNIFDAESPQNKTLEYFIFENTKVEEDTVAQMYFYVIRNLYEKNSQLLLSNQDVFKITRNDSDFRTAQEVVNGWYIESNIGSNSKFTSIKKLLSLFEMEDELSIKYLSSNESQTEPNRFGIRKKYWQQILPLLTHTNLFENVSPSKDHWLSTGAGIGGLAFTLIITKSNIRIELGISTSSKEKNKVYFKKLFKNKEVIEQTFGNPLVWEELPDNKMSRVKFELQEVNLFNETDWEKMNDFFVLYLPKFENAIQPFIKNLK
;
A
#
# COMPACT_ATOMS: atom_id res chain seq x y z
N GLU A 1 -34.87 -17.43 40.40
CA GLU A 1 -33.97 -16.28 40.69
C GLU A 1 -32.66 -16.52 39.98
N SER A 2 -32.60 -16.29 38.67
CA SER A 2 -31.35 -16.25 37.95
C SER A 2 -30.83 -14.82 37.94
N SER A 3 -29.69 -14.57 38.56
CA SER A 3 -28.97 -13.31 38.58
C SER A 3 -28.28 -13.02 37.24
N SER A 4 -28.82 -13.46 36.13
CA SER A 4 -28.28 -13.16 34.80
C SER A 4 -28.80 -11.81 34.35
N PHE A 5 -27.88 -10.88 34.14
CA PHE A 5 -28.12 -9.60 33.51
C PHE A 5 -28.80 -9.84 32.14
N SER A 6 -29.96 -9.23 31.94
CA SER A 6 -30.74 -9.36 30.71
C SER A 6 -31.36 -8.00 30.40
N ASN A 7 -31.30 -7.59 29.11
CA ASN A 7 -31.96 -6.39 28.65
C ASN A 7 -33.47 -6.37 28.95
N VAL A 8 -34.10 -7.56 28.99
CA VAL A 8 -35.50 -7.71 29.38
C VAL A 8 -35.67 -7.32 30.85
N THR A 9 -34.79 -7.80 31.72
CA THR A 9 -34.83 -7.46 33.17
C THR A 9 -34.57 -6.00 33.41
N GLU A 10 -33.60 -5.40 32.70
CA GLU A 10 -33.31 -3.94 32.78
C GLU A 10 -34.52 -3.11 32.33
N ASN A 11 -35.06 -3.42 31.16
CA ASN A 11 -36.21 -2.72 30.64
C ASN A 11 -37.45 -2.88 31.56
N TYR A 12 -37.66 -4.07 32.11
CA TYR A 12 -38.70 -4.28 33.09
C TYR A 12 -38.49 -3.40 34.33
N ASN A 13 -37.32 -3.39 34.90
CA ASN A 13 -36.98 -2.57 36.04
C ASN A 13 -37.09 -1.07 35.74
N TYR A 14 -36.68 -0.65 34.55
CA TYR A 14 -36.86 0.73 34.09
C TYR A 14 -38.34 1.12 34.04
N PHE A 15 -39.18 0.35 33.34
CA PHE A 15 -40.60 0.62 33.25
C PHE A 15 -41.25 0.60 34.63
N ARG A 16 -40.89 -0.35 35.50
CA ARG A 16 -41.38 -0.40 36.87
C ARG A 16 -40.97 0.83 37.71
N SER A 17 -39.85 1.45 37.41
CA SER A 17 -39.37 2.65 38.13
C SER A 17 -40.02 3.94 37.65
N VAL A 18 -40.47 4.01 36.38
CA VAL A 18 -41.06 5.23 35.81
C VAL A 18 -42.55 5.24 35.74
N ILE A 19 -43.23 4.05 35.76
CA ILE A 19 -44.70 3.96 35.77
C ILE A 19 -45.19 4.02 37.21
N ASN A 20 -46.12 4.94 37.48
CA ASN A 20 -46.73 5.15 38.75
C ASN A 20 -48.24 5.46 38.60
N GLU A 21 -48.98 5.62 39.70
CA GLU A 21 -50.42 5.84 39.68
C GLU A 21 -50.79 7.13 38.90
N ASP A 22 -49.96 8.16 38.94
CA ASP A 22 -50.26 9.46 38.31
C ASP A 22 -50.12 9.41 36.77
N ASN A 23 -49.25 8.57 36.25
CA ASN A 23 -48.99 8.50 34.80
C ASN A 23 -49.54 7.25 34.12
N PHE A 24 -50.01 6.26 34.86
CA PHE A 24 -50.46 4.96 34.35
C PHE A 24 -51.55 5.11 33.27
N GLU A 25 -52.61 5.91 33.56
CA GLU A 25 -53.73 6.14 32.63
C GLU A 25 -53.28 6.86 31.35
N LEU A 26 -52.30 7.76 31.45
CA LEU A 26 -51.75 8.46 30.30
C LEU A 26 -50.95 7.49 29.40
N ILE A 27 -50.13 6.62 30.02
CA ILE A 27 -49.35 5.61 29.32
C ILE A 27 -50.30 4.59 28.66
N LEU A 28 -51.34 4.10 29.36
CA LEU A 28 -52.31 3.17 28.82
C LEU A 28 -53.05 3.76 27.60
N ARG A 29 -53.47 5.05 27.69
CA ARG A 29 -54.05 5.76 26.55
C ARG A 29 -53.07 5.92 25.38
N GLY A 30 -51.77 6.11 25.64
CA GLY A 30 -50.73 6.13 24.64
C GLY A 30 -50.56 4.81 23.95
N LEU A 31 -50.50 3.73 24.72
CA LEU A 31 -50.42 2.35 24.23
C LEU A 31 -51.62 1.97 23.31
N ASN A 32 -52.83 2.34 23.73
CA ASN A 32 -54.05 2.08 22.95
C ASN A 32 -54.13 2.88 21.64
N ARG A 33 -53.24 3.84 21.42
CA ARG A 33 -53.14 4.60 20.15
C ARG A 33 -52.06 4.07 19.23
N LEU A 34 -51.24 3.09 19.66
CA LEU A 34 -50.25 2.44 18.80
C LEU A 34 -50.98 1.51 17.81
N ILE A 35 -50.53 1.58 16.58
CA ILE A 35 -51.04 0.71 15.50
C ILE A 35 -49.99 -0.42 15.31
N PHE A 36 -50.45 -1.65 15.43
CA PHE A 36 -49.63 -2.80 15.17
C PHE A 36 -50.07 -3.42 13.84
N VAL A 37 -49.09 -3.81 13.02
CA VAL A 37 -49.36 -4.59 11.81
C VAL A 37 -48.93 -6.01 12.11
N GLU A 38 -49.88 -6.93 12.14
CA GLU A 38 -49.64 -8.36 12.27
C GLU A 38 -49.57 -9.00 10.88
N ILE A 39 -48.46 -9.68 10.59
CA ILE A 39 -48.24 -10.41 9.36
C ILE A 39 -48.17 -11.90 9.72
N SER A 40 -49.18 -12.65 9.37
CA SER A 40 -49.21 -14.11 9.54
C SER A 40 -48.66 -14.81 8.31
N LEU A 41 -47.61 -15.62 8.49
CA LEU A 41 -46.98 -16.37 7.43
C LEU A 41 -47.58 -17.78 7.35
N GLU A 42 -47.92 -18.24 6.13
CA GLU A 42 -48.36 -19.60 5.89
C GLU A 42 -47.16 -20.50 5.56
N ARG A 43 -46.99 -21.57 6.35
CA ARG A 43 -45.96 -22.57 6.08
C ARG A 43 -46.18 -23.15 4.67
N ASP A 44 -45.10 -23.33 3.93
CA ASP A 44 -45.07 -23.87 2.56
C ASP A 44 -45.55 -22.92 1.43
N LYS A 45 -46.04 -21.69 1.77
CA LYS A 45 -46.43 -20.68 0.77
C LYS A 45 -45.55 -19.43 0.83
N ASP A 46 -45.21 -19.01 2.03
CA ASP A 46 -44.44 -17.81 2.24
C ASP A 46 -42.97 -18.16 2.50
N ASP A 47 -42.07 -17.35 2.01
CA ASP A 47 -40.62 -17.41 2.32
C ASP A 47 -40.33 -16.50 3.54
N PRO A 48 -40.25 -17.07 4.78
CA PRO A 48 -40.05 -16.31 6.00
C PRO A 48 -38.75 -15.49 5.97
N GLN A 49 -37.71 -16.03 5.33
CA GLN A 49 -36.40 -15.39 5.20
C GLN A 49 -36.51 -14.12 4.37
N ARG A 50 -37.18 -14.18 3.24
CA ARG A 50 -37.36 -13.06 2.32
C ARG A 50 -38.22 -11.96 2.92
N ILE A 51 -39.25 -12.32 3.67
CA ILE A 51 -40.13 -11.38 4.36
C ILE A 51 -39.36 -10.71 5.49
N PHE A 52 -38.61 -11.49 6.27
CA PHE A 52 -37.74 -10.97 7.33
C PHE A 52 -36.68 -9.98 6.81
N GLU A 53 -35.97 -10.30 5.72
CA GLU A 53 -35.02 -9.42 5.06
C GLU A 53 -35.69 -8.13 4.59
N SER A 54 -36.87 -8.22 3.98
CA SER A 54 -37.65 -7.07 3.47
C SER A 54 -38.08 -6.12 4.59
N LEU A 55 -38.62 -6.67 5.69
CA LEU A 55 -39.07 -5.87 6.83
C LEU A 55 -37.91 -5.17 7.56
N ASN A 56 -36.77 -5.84 7.69
CA ASN A 56 -35.60 -5.25 8.35
C ASN A 56 -34.88 -4.20 7.48
N SER A 57 -35.07 -4.20 6.17
CA SER A 57 -34.53 -3.16 5.29
C SER A 57 -35.16 -1.78 5.48
N THR A 58 -36.28 -1.69 6.23
CA THR A 58 -37.02 -0.45 6.51
C THR A 58 -36.89 0.03 7.97
N GLY A 59 -36.17 -0.71 8.83
CA GLY A 59 -36.00 -0.43 10.26
C GLY A 59 -34.55 -0.19 10.69
N LEU A 60 -34.24 -0.49 11.95
CA LEU A 60 -32.87 -0.57 12.45
C LEU A 60 -32.16 -1.74 11.77
N ASP A 61 -31.06 -1.45 11.07
CA ASP A 61 -30.28 -2.48 10.38
C ASP A 61 -29.79 -3.54 11.37
N LEU A 62 -30.14 -4.79 11.11
CA LEU A 62 -29.58 -5.92 11.84
C LEU A 62 -28.09 -6.08 11.49
N SER A 63 -27.33 -6.54 12.48
CA SER A 63 -25.93 -6.89 12.22
C SER A 63 -25.83 -8.07 11.23
N GLN A 64 -24.72 -8.17 10.51
CA GLN A 64 -24.46 -9.29 9.61
C GLN A 64 -24.57 -10.63 10.34
N SER A 65 -24.13 -10.71 11.60
CA SER A 65 -24.24 -11.90 12.44
C SER A 65 -25.68 -12.27 12.79
N ASP A 66 -26.57 -11.29 13.04
CA ASP A 66 -27.98 -11.55 13.31
C ASP A 66 -28.69 -12.14 12.08
N LEU A 67 -28.39 -11.60 10.90
CA LEU A 67 -28.91 -12.13 9.63
C LEU A 67 -28.44 -13.58 9.40
N ILE A 68 -27.16 -13.88 9.69
CA ILE A 68 -26.60 -15.23 9.56
C ILE A 68 -27.21 -16.18 10.58
N ARG A 69 -27.36 -15.77 11.84
CA ARG A 69 -28.02 -16.56 12.87
C ARG A 69 -29.44 -16.95 12.44
N ASN A 70 -30.20 -15.98 11.98
CA ASN A 70 -31.56 -16.23 11.53
C ASN A 70 -31.60 -17.16 10.33
N PHE A 71 -30.70 -16.98 9.37
CA PHE A 71 -30.59 -17.92 8.23
C PHE A 71 -30.28 -19.37 8.65
N ILE A 72 -29.39 -19.54 9.67
CA ILE A 72 -29.06 -20.90 10.17
C ILE A 72 -30.24 -21.53 10.88
N LEU A 73 -31.01 -20.77 11.66
CA LEU A 73 -32.07 -21.28 12.52
C LEU A 73 -33.44 -21.36 11.84
N MET A 74 -33.67 -20.54 10.80
CA MET A 74 -34.93 -20.60 10.06
C MET A 74 -35.15 -21.99 9.42
N ASP A 75 -36.38 -22.35 9.19
CA ASP A 75 -36.80 -23.61 8.59
C ASP A 75 -36.52 -24.89 9.42
N LEU A 76 -35.93 -24.73 10.61
CA LEU A 76 -35.73 -25.85 11.52
C LEU A 76 -36.93 -26.03 12.43
N SER A 77 -37.13 -27.29 12.92
CA SER A 77 -38.10 -27.53 14.00
C SER A 77 -37.71 -26.78 15.28
N PRO A 78 -38.64 -26.37 16.16
CA PRO A 78 -38.28 -25.68 17.40
C PRO A 78 -37.25 -26.42 18.26
N LYS A 79 -37.28 -27.75 18.23
CA LYS A 79 -36.32 -28.61 18.92
C LYS A 79 -34.91 -28.48 18.30
N ASP A 80 -34.84 -28.51 16.99
CA ASP A 80 -33.56 -28.38 16.27
C ASP A 80 -33.02 -26.94 16.32
N GLN A 81 -33.89 -25.93 16.30
CA GLN A 81 -33.50 -24.53 16.53
C GLN A 81 -32.78 -24.38 17.86
N ASN A 82 -33.40 -24.86 18.95
CA ASN A 82 -32.78 -24.77 20.30
C ASN A 82 -31.48 -25.56 20.34
N ARG A 83 -31.43 -26.75 19.77
CA ARG A 83 -30.21 -27.57 19.74
C ARG A 83 -29.10 -26.85 18.99
N ILE A 84 -29.34 -26.39 17.77
CA ILE A 84 -28.31 -25.69 16.97
C ILE A 84 -27.90 -24.38 17.64
N PHE A 85 -28.85 -23.64 18.21
CA PHE A 85 -28.51 -22.40 18.93
C PHE A 85 -27.59 -22.70 20.12
N GLU A 86 -27.96 -23.62 21.02
CA GLU A 86 -27.20 -23.90 22.23
C GLU A 86 -25.84 -24.59 21.95
N THR A 87 -25.80 -25.49 20.95
CA THR A 87 -24.60 -26.30 20.72
C THR A 87 -23.63 -25.70 19.68
N ILE A 88 -24.10 -24.82 18.81
CA ILE A 88 -23.29 -24.23 17.71
C ILE A 88 -23.21 -22.72 17.85
N TRP A 89 -24.34 -22.00 17.76
CA TRP A 89 -24.33 -20.55 17.61
C TRP A 89 -23.93 -19.82 18.91
N ASN A 90 -24.53 -20.14 20.02
CA ASN A 90 -24.20 -19.52 21.30
C ASN A 90 -22.70 -19.64 21.66
N PRO A 91 -22.04 -20.81 21.50
CA PRO A 91 -20.59 -20.90 21.61
C PRO A 91 -19.80 -19.96 20.68
N ILE A 92 -20.27 -19.76 19.44
CA ILE A 92 -19.65 -18.82 18.51
C ILE A 92 -19.77 -17.37 19.03
N GLU A 93 -20.96 -16.98 19.49
CA GLU A 93 -21.19 -15.64 20.07
C GLU A 93 -20.30 -15.39 21.30
N GLU A 94 -20.19 -16.37 22.19
CA GLU A 94 -19.32 -16.27 23.38
C GLU A 94 -17.83 -16.19 23.02
N ASN A 95 -17.39 -16.96 22.03
CA ASN A 95 -16.01 -16.98 21.59
C ASN A 95 -15.62 -15.71 20.81
N ALA A 96 -16.53 -15.14 20.05
CA ALA A 96 -16.28 -13.92 19.27
C ALA A 96 -16.68 -12.64 20.03
N LYS A 97 -16.67 -12.66 21.36
CA LYS A 97 -16.92 -11.49 22.20
C LYS A 97 -15.60 -10.88 22.68
N ASP A 98 -15.36 -9.60 22.42
CA ASP A 98 -14.28 -8.83 23.03
C ASP A 98 -14.60 -8.60 24.51
N LEU A 99 -13.84 -9.24 25.40
CA LEU A 99 -14.09 -9.21 26.85
C LEU A 99 -13.71 -7.87 27.49
N VAL A 100 -12.88 -7.07 26.83
CA VAL A 100 -12.47 -5.74 27.33
C VAL A 100 -13.52 -4.69 26.95
N LYS A 101 -13.92 -4.65 25.66
CA LYS A 101 -14.89 -3.68 25.14
C LYS A 101 -16.33 -4.13 25.35
N GLN A 102 -16.57 -5.37 25.73
CA GLN A 102 -17.90 -6.00 25.84
C GLN A 102 -18.69 -5.91 24.52
N THR A 103 -18.03 -6.00 23.37
CA THR A 103 -18.64 -5.92 22.03
C THR A 103 -18.61 -7.27 21.33
N SER A 104 -19.64 -7.57 20.55
CA SER A 104 -19.69 -8.74 19.68
C SER A 104 -18.83 -8.49 18.42
N LEU A 105 -17.99 -9.45 18.08
CA LEU A 105 -17.17 -9.49 16.87
C LEU A 105 -17.56 -10.68 15.97
N VAL A 106 -18.76 -11.21 16.12
CA VAL A 106 -19.23 -12.39 15.35
C VAL A 106 -19.24 -12.08 13.85
N SER A 107 -19.67 -10.89 13.44
CA SER A 107 -19.66 -10.49 12.03
C SER A 107 -18.24 -10.45 11.45
N ASP A 108 -17.26 -9.94 12.22
CA ASP A 108 -15.86 -9.92 11.81
C ASP A 108 -15.28 -11.34 11.77
N TYR A 109 -15.59 -12.18 12.76
CA TYR A 109 -15.19 -13.58 12.79
C TYR A 109 -15.69 -14.35 11.57
N ILE A 110 -16.99 -14.26 11.26
CA ILE A 110 -17.56 -14.95 10.07
C ILE A 110 -16.93 -14.41 8.78
N ARG A 111 -16.65 -13.12 8.71
CA ARG A 111 -15.92 -12.54 7.59
C ARG A 111 -14.52 -13.16 7.42
N ASP A 112 -13.77 -13.30 8.50
CA ASP A 112 -12.45 -13.92 8.49
C ASP A 112 -12.51 -15.40 8.12
N TYR A 113 -13.51 -16.13 8.65
CA TYR A 113 -13.79 -17.51 8.27
C TYR A 113 -14.10 -17.66 6.76
N LEU A 114 -14.97 -16.82 6.21
CA LEU A 114 -15.29 -16.83 4.78
C LEU A 114 -14.07 -16.45 3.92
N THR A 115 -13.23 -15.54 4.42
CA THR A 115 -11.97 -15.19 3.75
C THR A 115 -11.04 -16.40 3.64
N LEU A 116 -10.88 -17.16 4.71
CA LEU A 116 -10.09 -18.40 4.74
C LEU A 116 -10.66 -19.43 3.74
N ARG A 117 -11.99 -19.63 3.74
CA ARG A 117 -12.65 -20.67 2.93
C ARG A 117 -12.67 -20.33 1.44
N ASN A 118 -12.96 -19.11 1.09
CA ASN A 118 -13.21 -18.70 -0.30
C ASN A 118 -11.98 -18.05 -0.96
N LYS A 119 -10.92 -17.78 -0.20
CA LYS A 119 -9.76 -17.00 -0.66
C LYS A 119 -10.18 -15.67 -1.30
N LYS A 120 -11.25 -15.08 -0.75
CA LYS A 120 -11.81 -13.78 -1.12
C LYS A 120 -12.30 -13.10 0.15
N ILE A 121 -12.01 -11.79 0.29
CA ILE A 121 -12.41 -11.00 1.45
C ILE A 121 -13.81 -10.44 1.21
N PRO A 122 -14.84 -10.87 1.95
CA PRO A 122 -16.18 -10.30 1.84
C PRO A 122 -16.19 -8.82 2.26
N ASN A 123 -16.95 -7.99 1.55
CA ASN A 123 -17.25 -6.64 2.03
C ASN A 123 -17.97 -6.73 3.39
N LYS A 124 -17.64 -5.83 4.33
CA LYS A 124 -18.18 -5.83 5.70
C LYS A 124 -19.70 -5.82 5.74
N ASN A 125 -20.34 -5.14 4.78
CA ASN A 125 -21.80 -5.03 4.69
C ASN A 125 -22.44 -6.17 3.87
N LYS A 126 -21.67 -7.11 3.35
CA LYS A 126 -22.14 -8.22 2.50
C LYS A 126 -21.75 -9.60 3.04
N VAL A 127 -21.29 -9.71 4.27
CA VAL A 127 -20.88 -10.99 4.89
C VAL A 127 -22.02 -11.97 4.88
N TYR A 128 -23.23 -11.54 5.21
CA TYR A 128 -24.44 -12.36 5.14
C TYR A 128 -24.75 -12.85 3.71
N VAL A 129 -24.65 -11.96 2.73
CA VAL A 129 -24.93 -12.31 1.33
C VAL A 129 -23.97 -13.39 0.82
N GLU A 130 -22.69 -13.26 1.13
CA GLU A 130 -21.66 -14.25 0.80
C GLU A 130 -21.91 -15.58 1.54
N PHE A 131 -22.24 -15.54 2.83
CA PHE A 131 -22.58 -16.72 3.62
C PHE A 131 -23.81 -17.44 3.02
N LYS A 132 -24.87 -16.70 2.73
CA LYS A 132 -26.09 -17.24 2.13
C LYS A 132 -25.82 -17.89 0.78
N SER A 133 -25.01 -17.27 -0.08
CA SER A 133 -24.70 -17.81 -1.41
C SER A 133 -24.02 -19.18 -1.35
N LEU A 134 -23.21 -19.43 -0.32
CA LEU A 134 -22.52 -20.70 -0.13
C LEU A 134 -23.41 -21.82 0.42
N TYR A 135 -24.41 -21.47 1.23
CA TYR A 135 -25.17 -22.43 2.03
C TYR A 135 -26.67 -22.46 1.75
N ALA A 136 -27.19 -21.62 0.84
CA ALA A 136 -28.64 -21.52 0.57
C ALA A 136 -29.29 -22.85 0.20
N ASN A 137 -28.58 -23.75 -0.49
CA ASN A 137 -29.12 -25.04 -0.96
C ASN A 137 -28.47 -26.24 -0.24
N LYS A 138 -27.77 -26.01 0.87
CA LYS A 138 -27.07 -27.06 1.60
C LYS A 138 -27.70 -27.21 2.99
N ARG A 139 -28.35 -28.34 3.23
CA ARG A 139 -28.94 -28.74 4.52
C ARG A 139 -28.60 -30.20 4.85
N ASP A 140 -27.54 -30.71 4.24
CA ASP A 140 -27.04 -32.06 4.36
C ASP A 140 -25.99 -32.19 5.51
N GLU A 141 -25.43 -33.39 5.63
CA GLU A 141 -24.36 -33.65 6.63
C GLU A 141 -23.13 -32.73 6.44
N ALA A 142 -22.81 -32.39 5.19
CA ALA A 142 -21.69 -31.49 4.90
C ALA A 142 -21.93 -30.08 5.46
N TYR A 143 -23.17 -29.59 5.42
CA TYR A 143 -23.53 -28.32 6.05
C TYR A 143 -23.43 -28.37 7.57
N GLN A 144 -23.84 -29.47 8.20
CA GLN A 144 -23.68 -29.62 9.65
C GLN A 144 -22.23 -29.68 10.06
N GLN A 145 -21.39 -30.38 9.30
CA GLN A 145 -19.93 -30.41 9.52
C GLN A 145 -19.31 -29.01 9.39
N GLU A 146 -19.79 -28.21 8.44
CA GLU A 146 -19.31 -26.84 8.25
C GLU A 146 -19.69 -25.93 9.42
N LEU A 147 -20.87 -26.08 10.00
CA LEU A 147 -21.25 -25.34 11.21
C LEU A 147 -20.37 -25.74 12.42
N GLU A 148 -20.02 -27.02 12.54
CA GLU A 148 -19.07 -27.48 13.58
C GLU A 148 -17.66 -26.89 13.33
N ASN A 149 -17.21 -26.79 12.08
CA ASN A 149 -15.94 -26.16 11.73
C ASN A 149 -15.94 -24.66 12.10
N ILE A 150 -17.03 -23.94 11.80
CA ILE A 150 -17.17 -22.54 12.23
C ILE A 150 -17.09 -22.44 13.75
N LYS A 151 -17.75 -23.32 14.49
CA LYS A 151 -17.67 -23.34 15.95
C LYS A 151 -16.24 -23.66 16.44
N SER A 152 -15.59 -24.68 15.88
CA SER A 152 -14.22 -25.06 16.26
C SER A 152 -13.25 -23.89 16.09
N LEU A 153 -13.24 -23.27 14.91
CA LEU A 153 -12.34 -22.15 14.62
C LEU A 153 -12.65 -20.90 15.48
N SER A 154 -13.89 -20.75 15.98
CA SER A 154 -14.23 -19.65 16.88
C SER A 154 -13.44 -19.71 18.21
N ILE A 155 -13.01 -20.90 18.65
CA ILE A 155 -12.18 -21.09 19.83
C ILE A 155 -10.80 -20.41 19.63
N HIS A 156 -10.24 -20.52 18.43
CA HIS A 156 -8.99 -19.86 18.10
C HIS A 156 -9.19 -18.35 17.98
N TYR A 157 -10.29 -17.90 17.36
CA TYR A 157 -10.62 -16.48 17.27
C TYR A 157 -10.69 -15.82 18.65
N LYS A 158 -11.28 -16.53 19.66
CA LYS A 158 -11.27 -16.08 21.05
C LYS A 158 -9.87 -15.81 21.58
N LYS A 159 -8.91 -16.71 21.27
CA LYS A 159 -7.49 -16.55 21.67
C LYS A 159 -6.89 -15.26 21.06
N PHE A 160 -7.26 -14.93 19.83
CA PHE A 160 -6.74 -13.74 19.13
C PHE A 160 -7.28 -12.44 19.72
N ILE A 161 -8.59 -12.34 19.91
CA ILE A 161 -9.21 -11.11 20.43
C ILE A 161 -9.07 -10.95 21.93
N ASN A 162 -8.90 -12.05 22.67
CA ASN A 162 -8.72 -12.08 24.12
C ASN A 162 -7.49 -12.90 24.52
N PRO A 163 -6.25 -12.46 24.24
CA PRO A 163 -5.04 -13.20 24.55
C PRO A 163 -4.90 -13.58 26.04
N THR A 164 -5.53 -12.82 26.94
CA THR A 164 -5.56 -13.11 28.38
C THR A 164 -6.20 -14.45 28.72
N THR A 165 -7.01 -15.03 27.82
CA THR A 165 -7.63 -16.35 27.98
C THR A 165 -6.69 -17.50 27.62
N VAL A 166 -5.52 -17.23 27.05
CA VAL A 166 -4.54 -18.23 26.63
C VAL A 166 -3.69 -18.63 27.84
N ALA A 167 -3.69 -19.93 28.17
CA ALA A 167 -2.94 -20.47 29.29
C ALA A 167 -1.43 -20.44 29.07
N ASP A 168 -0.99 -20.65 27.83
CA ASP A 168 0.42 -20.58 27.46
C ASP A 168 0.93 -19.14 27.43
N THR A 169 1.86 -18.83 28.32
CA THR A 169 2.37 -17.46 28.48
C THR A 169 3.17 -16.96 27.27
N ALA A 170 3.85 -17.85 26.53
CA ALA A 170 4.62 -17.47 25.36
C ALA A 170 3.70 -17.18 24.17
N ILE A 171 2.72 -18.02 23.89
CA ILE A 171 1.71 -17.79 22.85
C ILE A 171 0.88 -16.54 23.19
N LYS A 172 0.43 -16.41 24.43
CA LYS A 172 -0.29 -15.24 24.93
C LYS A 172 0.47 -13.95 24.59
N LYS A 173 1.76 -13.89 24.92
CA LYS A 173 2.61 -12.72 24.71
C LYS A 173 2.71 -12.36 23.23
N GLU A 174 2.90 -13.34 22.35
CA GLU A 174 3.00 -13.08 20.90
C GLU A 174 1.66 -12.61 20.32
N LEU A 175 0.53 -13.12 20.80
CA LEU A 175 -0.80 -12.62 20.39
C LEU A 175 -1.07 -11.18 20.88
N GLU A 176 -0.65 -10.85 22.12
CA GLU A 176 -0.72 -9.47 22.63
C GLU A 176 0.09 -8.51 21.73
N TYR A 177 1.25 -8.92 21.23
CA TYR A 177 2.05 -8.14 20.31
C TYR A 177 1.39 -7.97 18.92
N ILE A 178 0.78 -9.04 18.38
CA ILE A 178 0.00 -8.97 17.14
C ILE A 178 -1.15 -7.96 17.29
N ASN A 179 -1.85 -7.97 18.42
CA ASN A 179 -2.94 -7.02 18.69
C ASN A 179 -2.43 -5.57 18.84
N ARG A 180 -1.27 -5.35 19.47
CA ARG A 180 -0.65 -4.03 19.55
C ARG A 180 -0.29 -3.47 18.17
N LEU A 181 0.13 -4.33 17.25
CA LEU A 181 0.46 -3.99 15.87
C LEU A 181 -0.78 -3.88 14.98
N GLU A 182 -1.98 -4.23 15.48
CA GLU A 182 -3.24 -4.27 14.72
C GLU A 182 -3.17 -5.11 13.44
N ILE A 183 -2.47 -6.26 13.49
CA ILE A 183 -2.33 -7.16 12.34
C ILE A 183 -3.55 -8.11 12.27
N ASN A 184 -4.77 -7.59 12.46
CA ASN A 184 -6.00 -8.40 12.42
C ASN A 184 -6.24 -9.05 11.05
N VAL A 185 -5.66 -8.47 10.01
CA VAL A 185 -5.67 -9.03 8.64
C VAL A 185 -5.01 -10.40 8.54
N ALA A 186 -4.20 -10.79 9.54
CA ALA A 186 -3.61 -12.13 9.62
C ALA A 186 -4.53 -13.18 10.26
N TYR A 187 -5.67 -12.79 10.83
CA TYR A 187 -6.57 -13.73 11.51
C TYR A 187 -7.10 -14.86 10.61
N PRO A 188 -7.51 -14.62 9.35
CA PRO A 188 -7.89 -15.72 8.46
C PRO A 188 -6.80 -16.79 8.31
N PHE A 189 -5.55 -16.37 8.16
CA PHE A 189 -4.39 -17.26 8.10
C PHE A 189 -4.15 -17.97 9.44
N LEU A 190 -4.17 -17.22 10.53
CA LEU A 190 -3.92 -17.73 11.88
C LEU A 190 -4.99 -18.72 12.34
N LEU A 191 -6.26 -18.60 11.90
CA LEU A 191 -7.30 -19.60 12.22
C LEU A 191 -6.85 -21.01 11.84
N GLN A 192 -6.32 -21.17 10.62
CA GLN A 192 -5.86 -22.48 10.17
C GLN A 192 -4.56 -22.90 10.84
N VAL A 193 -3.61 -21.99 11.04
CA VAL A 193 -2.34 -22.29 11.72
C VAL A 193 -2.57 -22.80 13.16
N PHE A 194 -3.54 -22.22 13.86
CA PHE A 194 -3.90 -22.68 15.20
C PHE A 194 -4.65 -24.01 15.20
N GLU A 195 -5.50 -24.23 14.20
CA GLU A 195 -6.18 -25.52 14.00
C GLU A 195 -5.15 -26.63 13.70
N ASP A 196 -4.17 -26.35 12.85
CA ASP A 196 -3.08 -27.28 12.55
C ASP A 196 -2.23 -27.59 13.80
N THR A 197 -2.05 -26.60 14.68
CA THR A 197 -1.37 -26.81 15.97
C THR A 197 -2.18 -27.70 16.89
N GLU A 198 -3.50 -27.50 16.97
CA GLU A 198 -4.40 -28.34 17.78
C GLU A 198 -4.45 -29.79 17.26
N ASN A 199 -4.39 -29.96 15.94
CA ASN A 199 -4.35 -31.25 15.26
C ASN A 199 -2.97 -31.92 15.27
N GLY A 200 -1.95 -31.28 15.87
CA GLY A 200 -0.59 -31.82 16.00
C GLY A 200 0.27 -31.77 14.73
N LEU A 201 -0.19 -31.06 13.69
CA LEU A 201 0.57 -30.83 12.46
C LEU A 201 1.67 -29.77 12.64
N LEU A 202 1.49 -28.85 13.58
CA LEU A 202 2.46 -27.80 13.89
C LEU A 202 2.83 -27.86 15.38
N ALA A 203 4.13 -27.99 15.69
CA ALA A 203 4.59 -27.96 17.05
C ALA A 203 4.44 -26.55 17.66
N LYS A 204 4.16 -26.49 18.97
CA LYS A 204 3.98 -25.23 19.70
C LYS A 204 5.15 -24.25 19.56
N ASP A 205 6.38 -24.73 19.62
CA ASP A 205 7.56 -23.87 19.51
C ASP A 205 7.68 -23.27 18.08
N GLU A 206 7.19 -23.99 17.10
CA GLU A 206 7.16 -23.57 15.72
C GLU A 206 6.02 -22.57 15.47
N LEU A 207 4.85 -22.76 16.09
CA LEU A 207 3.78 -21.74 16.13
C LEU A 207 4.31 -20.40 16.66
N ILE A 208 5.10 -20.40 17.75
CA ILE A 208 5.71 -19.18 18.28
C ILE A 208 6.65 -18.54 17.26
N LYS A 209 7.42 -19.33 16.50
CA LYS A 209 8.27 -18.80 15.42
C LYS A 209 7.43 -18.18 14.30
N VAL A 210 6.32 -18.80 13.92
CA VAL A 210 5.38 -18.24 12.91
C VAL A 210 4.79 -16.92 13.39
N LEU A 211 4.33 -16.82 14.64
CA LEU A 211 3.81 -15.57 15.22
C LEU A 211 4.86 -14.45 15.21
N LYS A 212 6.12 -14.76 15.53
CA LYS A 212 7.25 -13.82 15.46
C LYS A 212 7.60 -13.42 14.03
N LEU A 213 7.49 -14.35 13.08
CA LEU A 213 7.72 -14.09 11.67
C LEU A 213 6.70 -13.06 11.13
N ILE A 214 5.41 -13.24 11.46
CA ILE A 214 4.34 -12.31 11.09
C ILE A 214 4.61 -10.91 11.68
N GLN A 215 5.00 -10.83 12.96
CA GLN A 215 5.37 -9.57 13.59
C GLN A 215 6.58 -8.94 12.91
N SER A 216 7.64 -9.72 12.62
CA SER A 216 8.82 -9.22 11.93
C SER A 216 8.46 -8.68 10.55
N TYR A 217 7.67 -9.42 9.78
CA TYR A 217 7.21 -8.98 8.47
C TYR A 217 6.45 -7.66 8.52
N ALA A 218 5.43 -7.58 9.38
CA ALA A 218 4.61 -6.38 9.51
C ALA A 218 5.40 -5.18 10.07
N TRP A 219 6.25 -5.42 11.09
CA TRP A 219 7.02 -4.35 11.71
C TRP A 219 8.11 -3.78 10.80
N ARG A 220 8.84 -4.62 10.08
CA ARG A 220 9.81 -4.16 9.08
C ARG A 220 9.15 -3.31 7.99
N ARG A 221 7.97 -3.71 7.52
CA ARG A 221 7.17 -2.95 6.54
C ARG A 221 6.74 -1.60 7.10
N PHE A 222 6.31 -1.53 8.37
CA PHE A 222 5.98 -0.28 9.05
C PHE A 222 7.18 0.67 9.14
N ILE A 223 8.35 0.16 9.51
CA ILE A 223 9.59 0.98 9.59
C ILE A 223 9.96 1.55 8.22
N VAL A 224 9.92 0.74 7.16
CA VAL A 224 10.25 1.16 5.78
C VAL A 224 9.15 2.04 5.17
N GLY A 225 7.95 2.06 5.76
CA GLY A 225 6.83 2.86 5.27
C GLY A 225 6.07 2.25 4.10
N LEU A 226 6.06 0.91 3.99
CA LEU A 226 5.29 0.23 2.97
C LEU A 226 3.79 0.24 3.30
N PRO A 227 2.91 0.33 2.28
CA PRO A 227 1.47 0.33 2.47
C PRO A 227 0.95 -0.93 3.16
N THR A 228 -0.10 -0.80 3.97
CA THR A 228 -0.70 -1.93 4.70
C THR A 228 -1.72 -2.72 3.87
N ASN A 229 -2.25 -2.16 2.77
CA ASN A 229 -3.29 -2.77 1.94
C ASN A 229 -2.87 -4.15 1.37
N ALA A 230 -1.57 -4.30 1.02
CA ALA A 230 -1.02 -5.57 0.57
C ALA A 230 -1.21 -6.72 1.57
N LEU A 231 -1.24 -6.42 2.87
CA LEU A 231 -1.32 -7.44 3.92
C LEU A 231 -2.61 -8.26 3.84
N ASN A 232 -3.73 -7.63 3.45
CA ASN A 232 -5.01 -8.32 3.29
C ASN A 232 -4.89 -9.50 2.32
N LYS A 233 -4.40 -9.23 1.11
CA LYS A 233 -4.26 -10.26 0.06
C LYS A 233 -3.20 -11.30 0.41
N ILE A 234 -2.09 -10.87 1.03
CA ILE A 234 -1.01 -11.78 1.42
C ILE A 234 -1.53 -12.81 2.42
N PHE A 235 -2.15 -12.40 3.52
CA PHE A 235 -2.64 -13.33 4.54
C PHE A 235 -3.84 -14.15 4.08
N MET A 236 -4.65 -13.64 3.14
CA MET A 236 -5.74 -14.40 2.53
C MET A 236 -5.23 -15.62 1.75
N THR A 237 -4.09 -15.50 1.07
CA THR A 237 -3.55 -16.55 0.20
C THR A 237 -2.39 -17.33 0.81
N LEU A 238 -1.78 -16.83 1.90
CA LEU A 238 -0.54 -17.37 2.46
C LEU A 238 -0.64 -18.86 2.87
N TYR A 239 -1.81 -19.29 3.35
CA TYR A 239 -1.99 -20.67 3.75
C TYR A 239 -1.89 -21.66 2.58
N ALA A 240 -2.16 -21.24 1.36
CA ALA A 240 -1.97 -22.07 0.17
C ALA A 240 -0.50 -22.41 -0.16
N GLU A 241 0.42 -21.64 0.42
CA GLU A 241 1.89 -21.84 0.26
C GLU A 241 2.48 -22.70 1.39
N VAL A 242 1.65 -23.15 2.37
CA VAL A 242 2.12 -23.91 3.52
C VAL A 242 2.37 -25.35 3.12
N ASP A 243 3.59 -25.82 3.39
CA ASP A 243 3.97 -27.22 3.39
C ASP A 243 4.01 -27.71 4.85
N THR A 244 3.22 -28.70 5.18
CA THR A 244 3.13 -29.23 6.56
C THR A 244 4.39 -29.95 7.01
N GLU A 245 5.26 -30.39 6.11
CA GLU A 245 6.54 -31.02 6.43
C GLU A 245 7.63 -29.97 6.72
N GLU A 246 7.55 -28.78 6.08
CA GLU A 246 8.45 -27.64 6.27
C GLU A 246 7.68 -26.39 6.69
N TYR A 247 6.84 -26.49 7.71
CA TYR A 247 5.79 -25.52 8.00
C TYR A 247 6.28 -24.08 8.12
N TYR A 248 7.23 -23.80 9.01
CA TYR A 248 7.81 -22.47 9.16
C TYR A 248 8.55 -22.01 7.92
N ASP A 249 9.38 -22.88 7.34
CA ASP A 249 10.23 -22.52 6.21
C ASP A 249 9.42 -22.23 4.94
N SER A 250 8.34 -22.97 4.69
CA SER A 250 7.44 -22.69 3.56
C SER A 250 6.78 -21.31 3.68
N ILE A 251 6.28 -20.93 4.87
CA ILE A 251 5.73 -19.61 5.14
C ILE A 251 6.79 -18.52 4.96
N ALA A 252 7.98 -18.75 5.50
CA ALA A 252 9.09 -17.81 5.41
C ALA A 252 9.53 -17.61 3.95
N LYS A 253 9.70 -18.69 3.19
CA LYS A 253 9.99 -18.67 1.74
C LYS A 253 8.91 -17.89 0.97
N ALA A 254 7.63 -18.17 1.25
CA ALA A 254 6.50 -17.48 0.61
C ALA A 254 6.54 -15.96 0.86
N LEU A 255 6.81 -15.53 2.09
CA LEU A 255 6.90 -14.10 2.42
C LEU A 255 8.14 -13.42 1.84
N VAL A 256 9.31 -14.09 1.83
CA VAL A 256 10.56 -13.53 1.30
C VAL A 256 10.53 -13.42 -0.23
N LYS A 257 9.81 -14.31 -0.93
CA LYS A 257 9.58 -14.20 -2.37
C LYS A 257 8.77 -12.96 -2.79
N LYS A 258 7.96 -12.39 -1.89
CA LYS A 258 7.13 -11.21 -2.20
C LYS A 258 7.99 -10.02 -2.62
N LYS A 259 7.51 -9.25 -3.60
CA LYS A 259 8.21 -8.09 -4.19
C LYS A 259 7.34 -6.83 -4.13
N GLY A 260 7.90 -5.71 -4.55
CA GLY A 260 7.19 -4.42 -4.61
C GLY A 260 6.69 -3.97 -3.25
N SER A 261 5.44 -3.54 -3.18
CA SER A 261 4.79 -3.12 -1.94
C SER A 261 4.54 -4.29 -0.98
N ALA A 262 4.51 -5.53 -1.47
CA ALA A 262 4.35 -6.74 -0.67
C ALA A 262 5.69 -7.29 -0.13
N LYS A 263 6.84 -6.73 -0.49
CA LYS A 263 8.16 -7.26 -0.12
C LYS A 263 8.35 -7.42 1.38
N PHE A 264 9.12 -8.42 1.77
CA PHE A 264 9.71 -8.51 3.11
C PHE A 264 10.95 -7.59 3.13
N PRO A 265 10.96 -6.48 3.85
CA PRO A 265 12.09 -5.55 3.82
C PRO A 265 13.37 -6.19 4.33
N SER A 266 14.44 -6.06 3.55
CA SER A 266 15.77 -6.58 3.87
C SER A 266 16.42 -5.83 5.04
N ASN A 267 17.57 -6.32 5.49
CA ASN A 267 18.35 -5.62 6.52
C ASN A 267 18.85 -4.26 6.02
N GLU A 268 19.21 -4.14 4.75
CA GLU A 268 19.64 -2.87 4.14
C GLU A 268 18.49 -1.85 4.03
N ASP A 269 17.30 -2.31 3.66
CA ASP A 269 16.10 -1.45 3.66
C ASP A 269 15.85 -0.85 5.05
N LEU A 270 15.97 -1.68 6.11
CA LEU A 270 15.81 -1.25 7.49
C LEU A 270 16.90 -0.27 7.93
N LYS A 271 18.16 -0.56 7.60
CA LYS A 271 19.28 0.29 7.97
C LYS A 271 19.11 1.70 7.42
N THR A 272 18.63 1.79 6.19
CA THR A 272 18.33 3.07 5.54
C THR A 272 17.15 3.76 6.21
N ALA A 273 16.05 3.04 6.42
CA ALA A 273 14.82 3.62 6.95
C ALA A 273 14.93 4.07 8.42
N LEU A 274 15.66 3.35 9.28
CA LEU A 274 15.79 3.69 10.69
C LEU A 274 16.54 5.01 10.94
N LYS A 275 17.36 5.47 9.99
CA LYS A 275 18.06 6.75 10.09
C LYS A 275 17.11 7.95 10.08
N ASP A 276 16.02 7.84 9.32
CA ASP A 276 15.12 8.96 9.03
C ASP A 276 13.70 8.78 9.58
N LYS A 277 13.36 7.57 10.07
CA LYS A 277 12.01 7.28 10.56
C LYS A 277 11.69 8.08 11.81
N ASP A 278 10.67 8.93 11.74
CA ASP A 278 10.06 9.54 12.92
C ASP A 278 9.32 8.45 13.70
N LEU A 279 9.89 8.06 14.84
CA LEU A 279 9.33 7.05 15.74
C LEU A 279 8.67 7.70 16.97
N TYR A 280 8.94 8.96 17.23
CA TYR A 280 8.31 9.67 18.35
C TYR A 280 6.83 9.99 18.09
N ASN A 281 6.49 10.43 16.88
CA ASN A 281 5.13 10.82 16.51
C ASN A 281 4.27 9.65 16.01
N THR A 282 4.75 8.40 16.12
CA THR A 282 3.94 7.22 15.81
C THR A 282 2.88 6.97 16.90
N GLN A 283 1.90 6.10 16.60
CA GLN A 283 0.87 5.75 17.59
C GLN A 283 1.49 5.20 18.89
N PRO A 284 0.94 5.55 20.08
CA PRO A 284 1.50 5.13 21.36
C PRO A 284 1.74 3.62 21.50
N LYS A 285 0.83 2.79 20.98
CA LYS A 285 0.95 1.33 21.00
C LYS A 285 2.17 0.82 20.21
N ASN A 286 2.49 1.44 19.05
CA ASN A 286 3.65 1.09 18.24
C ASN A 286 4.95 1.49 18.94
N ARG A 287 4.97 2.66 19.58
CA ARG A 287 6.11 3.10 20.41
C ARG A 287 6.33 2.14 21.58
N ASN A 288 5.29 1.82 22.30
CA ASN A 288 5.38 0.91 23.44
C ASN A 288 5.85 -0.48 23.01
N TYR A 289 5.35 -1.00 21.90
CA TYR A 289 5.83 -2.25 21.30
C TYR A 289 7.33 -2.21 20.99
N LEU A 290 7.79 -1.14 20.32
CA LEU A 290 9.20 -0.98 19.97
C LEU A 290 10.10 -0.94 21.21
N PHE A 291 9.81 -0.02 22.12
CA PHE A 291 10.66 0.21 23.28
C PHE A 291 10.64 -0.98 24.26
N GLU A 292 9.50 -1.63 24.42
CA GLU A 292 9.40 -2.84 25.25
C GLU A 292 10.27 -3.97 24.72
N LEU A 293 10.21 -4.24 23.41
CA LEU A 293 11.02 -5.29 22.80
C LEU A 293 12.51 -4.94 22.77
N LEU A 294 12.87 -3.70 22.52
CA LEU A 294 14.25 -3.26 22.59
C LEU A 294 14.80 -3.35 24.00
N GLU A 295 14.06 -2.91 25.01
CA GLU A 295 14.51 -2.92 26.40
C GLU A 295 14.66 -4.35 26.94
N ASN A 296 13.65 -5.19 26.67
CA ASN A 296 13.56 -6.52 27.28
C ASN A 296 14.23 -7.67 26.50
N TYR A 297 14.88 -7.38 25.36
CA TYR A 297 15.55 -8.43 24.60
C TYR A 297 16.69 -9.07 25.39
N ASN A 298 16.62 -10.41 25.59
CA ASN A 298 17.54 -11.18 26.42
C ASN A 298 17.66 -10.70 27.88
N ASN A 299 16.66 -9.96 28.36
CA ASN A 299 16.58 -9.57 29.75
C ASN A 299 15.60 -10.47 30.50
N ARG A 300 16.06 -11.11 31.58
CA ARG A 300 15.20 -11.91 32.46
C ARG A 300 14.39 -11.06 33.44
N GLU A 301 14.87 -9.85 33.74
CA GLU A 301 14.17 -8.87 34.56
C GLU A 301 13.31 -7.99 33.66
N PHE A 302 12.04 -8.36 33.55
CA PHE A 302 11.12 -7.63 32.62
C PHE A 302 10.86 -6.21 33.11
N VAL A 303 11.14 -5.24 32.24
CA VAL A 303 10.82 -3.83 32.44
C VAL A 303 9.51 -3.53 31.71
N ASN A 304 8.48 -3.17 32.45
CA ASN A 304 7.25 -2.66 31.86
C ASN A 304 7.47 -1.23 31.36
N THR A 305 7.47 -1.03 30.05
CA THR A 305 7.64 0.28 29.40
C THR A 305 6.31 0.95 29.08
N ASN A 306 5.19 0.26 29.34
CA ASN A 306 3.85 0.77 29.08
C ASN A 306 3.21 1.26 30.40
N ASN A 307 3.80 2.29 31.00
CA ASN A 307 3.30 2.93 32.19
C ASN A 307 3.60 4.43 32.20
N GLU A 308 2.98 5.19 33.11
CA GLU A 308 3.14 6.63 33.21
C GLU A 308 4.49 7.06 33.85
N GLN A 309 5.18 6.13 34.50
CA GLN A 309 6.44 6.42 35.20
C GLN A 309 7.65 6.42 34.27
N ILE A 310 7.63 5.58 33.20
CA ILE A 310 8.72 5.51 32.22
C ILE A 310 8.21 6.09 30.90
N THR A 311 8.81 7.21 30.50
CA THR A 311 8.41 7.92 29.29
C THR A 311 9.57 8.06 28.31
N ILE A 312 9.26 8.40 27.07
CA ILE A 312 10.27 8.61 26.02
C ILE A 312 10.98 9.93 26.27
N GLU A 313 12.29 9.89 26.38
CA GLU A 313 13.19 11.01 26.53
C GLU A 313 13.98 11.24 25.24
N HIS A 314 14.14 12.53 24.89
CA HIS A 314 15.03 12.95 23.80
C HIS A 314 16.42 13.23 24.36
N ILE A 315 17.46 12.55 23.89
CA ILE A 315 18.85 12.78 24.30
C ILE A 315 19.25 14.21 23.93
N PHE A 316 19.21 14.57 22.63
CA PHE A 316 19.17 15.96 22.17
C PHE A 316 17.71 16.44 22.25
N PRO A 317 17.38 17.42 23.09
CA PRO A 317 16.00 17.76 23.43
C PRO A 317 15.29 18.55 22.33
N ARG A 318 13.96 18.57 22.38
CA ARG A 318 13.13 19.32 21.42
C ARG A 318 13.35 20.84 21.50
N ASN A 319 13.60 21.35 22.70
CA ASN A 319 13.88 22.76 22.96
C ASN A 319 15.22 22.86 23.72
N PRO A 320 16.37 22.72 23.02
CA PRO A 320 17.69 22.71 23.64
C PRO A 320 17.97 24.03 24.34
N ASN A 321 18.64 23.98 25.49
CA ASN A 321 19.17 25.19 26.14
C ASN A 321 20.45 25.69 25.44
N GLU A 322 20.94 26.85 25.84
CA GLU A 322 22.10 27.53 25.21
C GLU A 322 23.39 26.70 25.25
N ASN A 323 23.54 25.81 26.24
CA ASN A 323 24.73 24.98 26.36
C ASN A 323 24.91 24.04 25.16
N TRP A 324 23.80 23.60 24.52
CA TRP A 324 23.88 22.78 23.33
C TRP A 324 24.53 23.47 22.14
N ASN A 325 24.46 24.81 22.06
CA ASN A 325 25.17 25.59 21.03
C ASN A 325 26.68 25.62 21.26
N THR A 326 27.13 25.41 22.51
CA THR A 326 28.51 25.30 22.87
C THR A 326 29.03 23.86 22.73
N ASP A 327 28.18 22.87 23.03
CA ASP A 327 28.53 21.46 23.03
C ASP A 327 28.61 20.87 21.61
N LEU A 328 27.90 21.49 20.64
CA LEU A 328 27.81 21.01 19.27
C LEU A 328 28.22 22.07 18.25
N PRO A 329 28.97 21.71 17.18
CA PRO A 329 29.08 22.53 15.98
C PRO A 329 27.70 22.91 15.41
N ALA A 330 27.57 24.11 14.86
CA ALA A 330 26.32 24.62 14.33
C ALA A 330 25.69 23.70 13.26
N GLU A 331 26.50 23.04 12.44
CA GLU A 331 26.08 22.09 11.44
C GLU A 331 25.43 20.82 12.09
N GLU A 332 26.07 20.27 13.12
CA GLU A 332 25.57 19.11 13.84
C GLU A 332 24.30 19.44 14.63
N PHE A 333 24.22 20.60 15.25
CA PHE A 333 23.03 21.11 15.92
C PHE A 333 21.83 21.16 14.96
N PHE A 334 22.05 21.70 13.75
CA PHE A 334 21.02 21.74 12.71
C PHE A 334 20.58 20.35 12.28
N VAL A 335 21.52 19.43 12.07
CA VAL A 335 21.24 18.03 11.67
C VAL A 335 20.41 17.32 12.75
N PHE A 336 20.73 17.47 14.03
CA PHE A 336 19.93 16.90 15.10
C PHE A 336 18.52 17.44 15.10
N ARG A 337 18.36 18.75 14.96
CA ARG A 337 17.07 19.42 15.01
C ARG A 337 16.15 19.03 13.85
N GLU A 338 16.69 18.99 12.63
CA GLU A 338 15.89 18.81 11.42
C GLU A 338 15.74 17.36 10.98
N LYS A 339 16.73 16.49 11.28
CA LYS A 339 16.73 15.12 10.79
C LYS A 339 16.61 14.07 11.89
N HIS A 340 17.32 14.23 12.99
CA HIS A 340 17.48 13.13 13.95
C HIS A 340 16.67 13.28 15.23
N LEU A 341 15.94 14.38 15.40
CA LEU A 341 15.25 14.69 16.64
C LEU A 341 14.35 13.52 17.11
N ASN A 342 13.52 13.00 16.23
CA ASN A 342 12.49 12.00 16.52
C ASN A 342 12.87 10.57 16.10
N THR A 343 14.13 10.35 15.72
CA THR A 343 14.61 9.03 15.30
C THR A 343 15.08 8.20 16.47
N ILE A 344 15.09 6.88 16.33
CA ILE A 344 15.44 5.95 17.43
C ILE A 344 16.84 6.19 18.00
N GLY A 345 17.78 6.68 17.18
CA GLY A 345 19.12 7.03 17.63
C GLY A 345 19.14 8.10 18.71
N ASN A 346 18.20 9.05 18.69
CA ASN A 346 18.07 10.14 19.66
C ASN A 346 17.01 9.92 20.74
N LEU A 347 16.25 8.81 20.67
CA LEU A 347 15.20 8.49 21.65
C LEU A 347 15.69 7.46 22.67
N THR A 348 15.30 7.64 23.91
CA THR A 348 15.55 6.69 24.99
C THR A 348 14.35 6.67 25.95
N LEU A 349 14.44 5.90 27.03
CA LEU A 349 13.45 5.84 28.08
C LEU A 349 13.99 6.41 29.39
N SER A 350 13.15 7.15 30.12
CA SER A 350 13.51 7.68 31.42
C SER A 350 12.29 7.79 32.34
N GLY A 351 12.46 7.47 33.61
CA GLY A 351 11.54 7.81 34.68
C GLY A 351 11.68 9.27 35.15
N ASN A 352 12.72 9.96 34.72
CA ASN A 352 13.08 11.30 35.18
C ASN A 352 12.97 12.34 34.04
N ASN A 353 12.22 12.09 33.01
CA ASN A 353 12.14 12.92 31.80
C ASN A 353 11.88 14.40 32.10
N GLY A 354 10.95 14.71 33.00
CA GLY A 354 10.66 16.09 33.41
C GLY A 354 11.85 16.80 34.06
N ALA A 355 12.68 16.08 34.83
CA ALA A 355 13.87 16.64 35.47
C ALA A 355 15.04 16.81 34.49
N LEU A 356 15.22 15.87 33.57
CA LEU A 356 16.24 15.93 32.51
C LEU A 356 15.99 17.11 31.57
N GLY A 357 14.75 17.23 31.06
CA GLY A 357 14.28 18.39 30.29
C GLY A 357 15.20 18.78 29.12
N ASN A 358 15.56 20.06 29.06
CA ASN A 358 16.36 20.66 27.97
C ASN A 358 17.87 20.80 28.29
N LYS A 359 18.34 20.18 29.38
CA LYS A 359 19.72 20.26 29.83
C LYS A 359 20.71 19.67 28.81
N SER A 360 21.99 20.11 28.89
CA SER A 360 23.09 19.55 28.09
C SER A 360 23.27 18.05 28.36
N PHE A 361 23.95 17.35 27.46
CA PHE A 361 24.13 15.90 27.56
C PHE A 361 24.81 15.51 28.89
N LEU A 362 25.90 16.17 29.25
CA LEU A 362 26.65 15.88 30.49
C LEU A 362 25.79 16.13 31.73
N ALA A 363 25.03 17.24 31.75
CA ALA A 363 24.10 17.54 32.83
C ALA A 363 22.96 16.52 32.96
N LYS A 364 22.46 15.96 31.84
CA LYS A 364 21.51 14.85 31.84
C LYS A 364 22.14 13.54 32.30
N LYS A 365 23.39 13.28 31.91
CA LYS A 365 24.09 12.05 32.28
C LYS A 365 24.37 11.98 33.79
N GLU A 366 24.90 13.06 34.36
CA GLU A 366 25.41 13.10 35.73
C GLU A 366 24.36 13.55 36.75
N MET A 367 23.17 13.85 36.35
CA MET A 367 22.14 14.46 37.18
C MET A 367 21.91 13.70 38.48
N ASN A 368 22.22 14.36 39.58
CA ASN A 368 21.97 13.93 40.93
C ASN A 368 21.56 15.15 41.77
N VAL A 369 20.32 15.23 42.19
CA VAL A 369 19.79 16.36 42.96
C VAL A 369 19.38 15.88 44.33
N ASP A 370 19.99 16.41 45.37
CA ASP A 370 19.71 16.06 46.75
C ASP A 370 19.77 14.56 47.03
N GLY A 371 20.74 13.85 46.42
CA GLY A 371 20.89 12.39 46.54
C GLY A 371 19.97 11.59 45.63
N ASN A 372 19.10 12.21 44.83
CA ASN A 372 18.28 11.53 43.83
C ASN A 372 19.06 11.33 42.54
N GLU A 373 19.41 10.08 42.25
CA GLU A 373 20.16 9.63 41.08
C GLU A 373 19.24 9.59 39.83
N GLN A 374 19.14 10.71 39.12
CA GLN A 374 18.20 10.89 38.01
C GLN A 374 18.85 10.75 36.62
N GLY A 375 20.16 10.92 36.53
CA GLY A 375 20.91 10.93 35.29
C GLY A 375 21.06 9.56 34.61
N TYR A 376 21.46 9.59 33.33
CA TYR A 376 21.68 8.38 32.54
C TYR A 376 22.70 7.42 33.17
N GLN A 377 23.73 7.92 33.83
CA GLN A 377 24.75 7.07 34.47
C GLN A 377 24.19 6.16 35.58
N PHE A 378 23.07 6.53 36.20
CA PHE A 378 22.42 5.75 37.25
C PHE A 378 21.31 4.85 36.70
N SER A 379 20.91 5.01 35.44
CA SER A 379 19.81 4.27 34.83
C SER A 379 20.13 2.76 34.73
N ARG A 380 19.14 1.91 34.98
CA ARG A 380 19.25 0.45 34.80
C ARG A 380 18.74 -0.02 33.44
N LEU A 381 18.18 0.90 32.62
CA LEU A 381 17.60 0.59 31.31
C LEU A 381 18.72 0.29 30.30
N TRP A 382 18.52 -0.75 29.50
CA TRP A 382 19.45 -1.10 28.44
C TRP A 382 19.63 0.04 27.44
N LEU A 383 18.54 0.73 27.10
CA LEU A 383 18.57 1.87 26.16
C LEU A 383 19.49 3.02 26.63
N ASN A 384 19.80 3.08 27.92
CA ASN A 384 20.71 4.08 28.48
C ASN A 384 22.13 3.53 28.71
N SER A 385 22.38 2.24 28.49
CA SER A 385 23.68 1.62 28.81
C SER A 385 24.85 2.26 28.03
N PHE A 386 24.65 2.53 26.74
CA PHE A 386 25.63 3.22 25.92
C PHE A 386 25.88 4.67 26.36
N LEU A 387 24.83 5.38 26.78
CA LEU A 387 24.92 6.78 27.21
C LEU A 387 25.78 6.98 28.47
N LYS A 388 25.87 5.96 29.34
CA LYS A 388 26.69 6.01 30.55
C LYS A 388 28.15 6.22 30.28
N SER A 389 28.67 5.67 29.19
CA SER A 389 30.09 5.70 28.83
C SER A 389 30.50 6.94 28.07
N LEU A 390 29.55 7.81 27.70
CA LEU A 390 29.83 8.99 26.87
C LEU A 390 30.02 10.25 27.72
N ASP A 391 30.92 11.12 27.27
CA ASP A 391 31.09 12.45 27.83
C ASP A 391 30.48 13.55 26.97
N THR A 392 30.19 13.22 25.71
CA THR A 392 29.59 14.15 24.73
C THR A 392 28.51 13.41 23.91
N TRP A 393 27.55 14.17 23.39
CA TRP A 393 26.58 13.70 22.44
C TRP A 393 26.68 14.47 21.14
N ASN A 394 27.18 13.85 20.09
CA ASN A 394 27.38 14.39 18.76
C ASN A 394 26.95 13.41 17.67
N ILE A 395 27.03 13.78 16.38
CA ILE A 395 26.60 12.93 15.27
C ILE A 395 27.35 11.60 15.23
N ALA A 396 28.64 11.56 15.51
CA ALA A 396 29.40 10.33 15.56
C ALA A 396 28.87 9.37 16.64
N LYS A 397 28.53 9.88 17.83
CA LYS A 397 27.97 9.08 18.93
C LYS A 397 26.53 8.69 18.68
N TYR A 398 25.76 9.51 18.00
CA TYR A 398 24.44 9.17 17.52
C TYR A 398 24.50 7.98 16.53
N GLU A 399 25.38 8.01 15.55
CA GLU A 399 25.54 6.93 14.56
C GLU A 399 26.03 5.62 15.21
N GLU A 400 26.98 5.72 16.15
CA GLU A 400 27.45 4.57 16.93
C GLU A 400 26.29 3.91 17.71
N ARG A 401 25.50 4.72 18.41
CA ARG A 401 24.30 4.25 19.11
C ARG A 401 23.25 3.65 18.18
N LEU A 402 23.02 4.29 17.05
CA LEU A 402 22.07 3.80 16.05
C LEU A 402 22.47 2.41 15.54
N ASN A 403 23.76 2.17 15.31
CA ASN A 403 24.26 0.84 14.93
C ASN A 403 24.03 -0.21 16.03
N ILE A 404 24.28 0.13 17.31
CA ILE A 404 24.01 -0.76 18.46
C ILE A 404 22.51 -1.12 18.52
N ILE A 405 21.62 -0.15 18.32
CA ILE A 405 20.17 -0.39 18.30
C ILE A 405 19.78 -1.20 17.06
N TYR A 406 20.35 -0.93 15.91
CA TYR A 406 20.12 -1.67 14.68
C TYR A 406 20.51 -3.15 14.82
N ASP A 407 21.66 -3.47 15.39
CA ASP A 407 22.09 -4.84 15.64
C ASP A 407 21.11 -5.59 16.56
N ARG A 408 20.59 -4.89 17.57
CA ARG A 408 19.58 -5.47 18.45
C ARG A 408 18.23 -5.63 17.75
N PHE A 409 17.87 -4.67 16.91
CA PHE A 409 16.67 -4.71 16.08
C PHE A 409 16.67 -5.94 15.17
N LEU A 410 17.77 -6.26 14.49
CA LEU A 410 17.93 -7.44 13.65
C LEU A 410 17.77 -8.75 14.40
N LYS A 411 18.15 -8.79 15.69
CA LYS A 411 17.98 -9.97 16.55
C LYS A 411 16.54 -10.20 16.97
N ILE A 412 15.77 -9.11 17.14
CA ILE A 412 14.35 -9.16 17.55
C ILE A 412 13.46 -9.44 16.32
N TRP A 413 13.55 -8.61 15.30
CA TRP A 413 12.76 -8.71 14.08
C TRP A 413 13.64 -9.28 12.95
N LYS A 414 13.87 -10.58 13.04
CA LYS A 414 14.76 -11.28 12.11
C LYS A 414 14.22 -11.27 10.69
N PHE A 415 15.10 -11.10 9.73
CA PHE A 415 14.84 -11.52 8.36
C PHE A 415 15.02 -13.04 8.29
N PRO A 416 14.10 -13.80 7.67
CA PRO A 416 14.23 -15.25 7.59
C PRO A 416 15.50 -15.67 6.83
N ASP A 417 16.20 -16.64 7.40
CA ASP A 417 17.35 -17.30 6.75
C ASP A 417 16.83 -18.53 6.02
N VAL A 418 16.32 -18.33 4.80
CA VAL A 418 15.78 -19.40 3.95
C VAL A 418 16.40 -19.31 2.56
N GLU A 419 16.79 -20.46 2.02
CA GLU A 419 17.26 -20.56 0.65
C GLU A 419 16.08 -20.43 -0.31
N ILE A 420 16.17 -19.46 -1.21
CA ILE A 420 15.23 -19.29 -2.30
C ILE A 420 15.85 -19.87 -3.55
N THR A 421 15.37 -21.03 -3.99
CA THR A 421 15.66 -21.53 -5.32
C THR A 421 14.96 -20.61 -6.33
N GLU A 422 15.74 -19.95 -7.18
CA GLU A 422 15.26 -18.99 -8.15
C GLU A 422 14.29 -19.63 -9.15
N GLY A 423 13.01 -19.35 -8.94
CA GLY A 423 11.97 -19.42 -9.95
C GLY A 423 11.32 -18.05 -9.97
N TYR A 424 11.82 -17.15 -10.82
CA TYR A 424 11.26 -15.79 -10.94
C TYR A 424 9.98 -15.83 -11.78
N GLU A 425 8.86 -16.23 -11.20
CA GLU A 425 7.56 -15.85 -11.74
C GLU A 425 7.16 -14.49 -11.18
N SER A 426 6.80 -13.56 -12.04
CA SER A 426 6.20 -12.30 -11.60
C SER A 426 4.84 -12.63 -10.97
N GLU A 427 4.66 -12.32 -9.70
CA GLU A 427 3.41 -12.58 -9.00
C GLU A 427 2.31 -11.60 -9.44
N GLU A 428 1.07 -12.10 -9.43
CA GLU A 428 -0.11 -11.27 -9.53
C GLU A 428 -0.18 -10.32 -8.33
N GLN A 429 -0.38 -9.02 -8.59
CA GLN A 429 -0.40 -7.97 -7.57
C GLN A 429 -1.69 -7.16 -7.68
N ASN A 430 -2.26 -6.76 -6.54
CA ASN A 430 -3.32 -5.76 -6.55
C ASN A 430 -2.77 -4.45 -7.13
N ILE A 431 -3.58 -3.71 -7.90
CA ILE A 431 -3.13 -2.46 -8.53
C ILE A 431 -2.63 -1.43 -7.51
N PHE A 432 -3.20 -1.39 -6.29
CA PHE A 432 -2.77 -0.48 -5.22
C PHE A 432 -1.38 -0.80 -4.71
N ASP A 433 -0.99 -2.06 -4.78
CA ASP A 433 0.29 -2.58 -4.30
C ASP A 433 1.32 -2.71 -5.41
N ALA A 434 0.87 -2.67 -6.65
CA ALA A 434 1.72 -2.85 -7.80
C ALA A 434 2.72 -1.71 -7.94
N GLU A 435 3.94 -2.08 -8.34
CA GLU A 435 4.96 -1.11 -8.72
C GLU A 435 4.49 -0.26 -9.90
N SER A 436 5.16 0.90 -10.09
CA SER A 436 4.91 1.77 -11.23
C SER A 436 4.85 0.99 -12.55
N PRO A 437 3.80 1.18 -13.38
CA PRO A 437 3.68 0.51 -14.67
C PRO A 437 4.66 1.06 -15.72
N GLN A 438 5.46 2.04 -15.36
CA GLN A 438 6.40 2.67 -16.29
C GLN A 438 7.46 1.66 -16.70
N ASN A 439 7.56 1.41 -18.01
CA ASN A 439 8.48 0.44 -18.62
C ASN A 439 8.23 -1.03 -18.25
N LYS A 440 7.02 -1.35 -17.86
CA LYS A 440 6.58 -2.72 -17.64
C LYS A 440 5.48 -3.07 -18.63
N THR A 441 5.45 -4.30 -19.09
CA THR A 441 4.39 -4.88 -19.93
C THR A 441 3.51 -5.73 -19.04
N LEU A 442 2.19 -5.60 -19.18
CA LEU A 442 1.26 -6.49 -18.51
C LEU A 442 1.28 -7.86 -19.20
N GLU A 443 1.24 -8.93 -18.45
CA GLU A 443 0.92 -10.27 -18.95
C GLU A 443 -0.60 -10.40 -19.04
N TYR A 444 -1.30 -10.02 -17.97
CA TYR A 444 -2.75 -9.93 -17.88
C TYR A 444 -3.16 -9.04 -16.69
N PHE A 445 -4.42 -8.77 -16.59
CA PHE A 445 -5.05 -8.26 -15.36
C PHE A 445 -6.33 -9.04 -15.04
N ILE A 446 -6.73 -9.01 -13.79
CA ILE A 446 -7.98 -9.63 -13.32
C ILE A 446 -8.84 -8.52 -12.73
N PHE A 447 -10.04 -8.34 -13.25
CA PHE A 447 -11.03 -7.41 -12.73
C PHE A 447 -12.33 -8.16 -12.37
N GLU A 448 -12.79 -8.04 -11.13
CA GLU A 448 -13.96 -8.76 -10.60
C GLU A 448 -13.94 -10.27 -10.94
N ASN A 449 -12.81 -10.93 -10.72
CA ASN A 449 -12.54 -12.34 -11.02
C ASN A 449 -12.51 -12.71 -12.53
N THR A 450 -12.61 -11.73 -13.42
CA THR A 450 -12.46 -11.95 -14.87
C THR A 450 -11.03 -11.66 -15.29
N LYS A 451 -10.33 -12.71 -15.75
CA LYS A 451 -8.99 -12.58 -16.33
C LYS A 451 -9.08 -11.98 -17.73
N VAL A 452 -8.31 -10.92 -17.98
CA VAL A 452 -8.24 -10.22 -19.26
C VAL A 452 -6.79 -10.21 -19.74
N GLU A 453 -6.54 -10.86 -20.88
CA GLU A 453 -5.21 -10.99 -21.47
C GLU A 453 -4.92 -9.80 -22.39
N GLU A 454 -4.66 -8.64 -21.80
CA GLU A 454 -4.31 -7.40 -22.50
C GLU A 454 -2.97 -6.89 -21.96
N ASP A 455 -2.08 -6.51 -22.87
CA ASP A 455 -0.68 -6.22 -22.57
C ASP A 455 -0.39 -4.75 -22.23
N THR A 456 -1.38 -3.88 -22.37
CA THR A 456 -1.20 -2.45 -22.16
C THR A 456 -2.02 -1.88 -21.00
N VAL A 457 -1.39 -0.96 -20.28
CA VAL A 457 -2.08 -0.17 -19.24
C VAL A 457 -3.24 0.66 -19.83
N ALA A 458 -3.16 1.01 -21.09
CA ALA A 458 -4.23 1.77 -21.77
C ALA A 458 -5.50 0.94 -21.94
N GLN A 459 -5.37 -0.31 -22.37
CA GLN A 459 -6.49 -1.24 -22.53
C GLN A 459 -7.13 -1.55 -21.17
N MET A 460 -6.32 -1.84 -20.14
CA MET A 460 -6.80 -2.01 -18.78
C MET A 460 -7.57 -0.78 -18.28
N TYR A 461 -7.06 0.44 -18.54
CA TYR A 461 -7.70 1.70 -18.15
C TYR A 461 -9.11 1.84 -18.76
N PHE A 462 -9.25 1.56 -20.06
CA PHE A 462 -10.56 1.60 -20.74
C PHE A 462 -11.49 0.50 -20.25
N TYR A 463 -10.97 -0.71 -20.07
CA TYR A 463 -11.75 -1.84 -19.60
C TYR A 463 -12.38 -1.55 -18.22
N VAL A 464 -11.57 -1.08 -17.28
CA VAL A 464 -12.03 -0.76 -15.92
C VAL A 464 -13.08 0.34 -15.92
N ILE A 465 -12.85 1.46 -16.65
CA ILE A 465 -13.80 2.58 -16.69
C ILE A 465 -15.13 2.14 -17.30
N ARG A 466 -15.10 1.37 -18.36
CA ARG A 466 -16.31 0.86 -19.01
C ARG A 466 -17.14 0.01 -18.05
N ASN A 467 -16.51 -0.91 -17.35
CA ASN A 467 -17.20 -1.76 -16.37
C ASN A 467 -17.76 -0.96 -15.18
N LEU A 468 -17.01 0.03 -14.68
CA LEU A 468 -17.50 0.92 -13.61
C LEU A 468 -18.68 1.78 -14.07
N TYR A 469 -18.69 2.25 -15.32
CA TYR A 469 -19.83 2.95 -15.89
C TYR A 469 -21.06 2.05 -15.98
N GLU A 470 -20.92 0.83 -16.48
CA GLU A 470 -22.02 -0.15 -16.57
C GLU A 470 -22.58 -0.50 -15.18
N LYS A 471 -21.72 -0.51 -14.16
CA LYS A 471 -22.08 -0.83 -12.78
C LYS A 471 -22.86 0.29 -12.09
N ASN A 472 -22.38 1.51 -12.18
CA ASN A 472 -23.06 2.70 -11.63
C ASN A 472 -22.61 3.98 -12.37
N SER A 473 -23.28 4.26 -13.51
CA SER A 473 -23.01 5.45 -14.31
C SER A 473 -23.27 6.75 -13.55
N GLN A 474 -24.26 6.78 -12.65
CA GLN A 474 -24.57 7.98 -11.87
C GLN A 474 -23.45 8.34 -10.91
N LEU A 475 -22.88 7.35 -10.19
CA LEU A 475 -21.76 7.57 -9.28
C LEU A 475 -20.54 8.10 -10.04
N LEU A 476 -20.21 7.52 -11.20
CA LEU A 476 -19.09 7.97 -12.03
C LEU A 476 -19.30 9.40 -12.55
N LEU A 477 -20.49 9.71 -13.08
CA LEU A 477 -20.80 11.00 -13.71
C LEU A 477 -20.99 12.14 -12.69
N SER A 478 -21.35 11.86 -11.44
CA SER A 478 -21.50 12.87 -10.39
C SER A 478 -20.18 13.28 -9.74
N ASN A 479 -19.07 12.58 -9.98
CA ASN A 479 -17.76 12.83 -9.36
C ASN A 479 -16.71 13.32 -10.38
N GLN A 480 -17.05 14.38 -11.13
CA GLN A 480 -16.20 14.97 -12.16
C GLN A 480 -14.91 15.62 -11.62
N ASP A 481 -14.86 15.95 -10.34
CA ASP A 481 -13.68 16.41 -9.60
C ASP A 481 -12.64 15.30 -9.40
N VAL A 482 -13.10 14.07 -9.31
CA VAL A 482 -12.24 12.87 -9.17
C VAL A 482 -11.77 12.38 -10.53
N PHE A 483 -12.68 12.34 -11.51
CA PHE A 483 -12.42 11.80 -12.83
C PHE A 483 -13.23 12.52 -13.90
N LYS A 484 -12.53 13.16 -14.87
CA LYS A 484 -13.18 13.89 -15.94
C LYS A 484 -13.63 12.94 -17.05
N ILE A 485 -14.95 12.91 -17.28
CA ILE A 485 -15.61 12.21 -18.39
C ILE A 485 -16.68 13.15 -18.96
N THR A 486 -16.75 13.33 -20.28
CA THR A 486 -17.64 14.30 -20.90
C THR A 486 -18.21 13.79 -22.23
N ARG A 487 -19.31 14.37 -22.70
CA ARG A 487 -19.87 14.09 -24.02
C ARG A 487 -19.24 14.91 -25.15
N ASN A 488 -18.42 15.87 -24.80
CA ASN A 488 -17.76 16.74 -25.78
C ASN A 488 -16.30 16.28 -25.95
N ASP A 489 -15.98 15.71 -27.10
CA ASP A 489 -14.64 15.23 -27.44
C ASP A 489 -13.59 16.35 -27.44
N SER A 490 -14.01 17.59 -27.76
CA SER A 490 -13.11 18.74 -27.78
C SER A 490 -12.60 19.19 -26.42
N ASP A 491 -13.16 18.67 -25.33
CA ASP A 491 -12.70 18.92 -23.97
C ASP A 491 -11.35 18.24 -23.64
N PHE A 492 -10.89 17.35 -24.52
CA PHE A 492 -9.68 16.56 -24.34
C PHE A 492 -8.68 16.80 -25.48
N ARG A 493 -7.41 16.61 -25.17
CA ARG A 493 -6.34 16.67 -26.18
C ARG A 493 -6.40 15.49 -27.15
N THR A 494 -6.71 14.31 -26.62
CA THR A 494 -6.90 13.08 -27.39
C THR A 494 -8.07 12.33 -26.77
N ALA A 495 -9.28 12.68 -27.23
CA ALA A 495 -10.51 12.08 -26.77
C ALA A 495 -10.61 10.63 -27.27
N GLN A 496 -11.01 9.74 -26.38
CA GLN A 496 -11.40 8.38 -26.72
C GLN A 496 -12.75 8.07 -26.12
N GLU A 497 -13.65 7.56 -26.95
CA GLU A 497 -14.96 7.12 -26.51
C GLU A 497 -14.83 5.86 -25.64
N VAL A 498 -15.47 5.88 -24.48
CA VAL A 498 -15.51 4.74 -23.55
C VAL A 498 -16.81 3.98 -23.72
N VAL A 499 -17.95 4.69 -23.66
CA VAL A 499 -19.29 4.10 -23.76
C VAL A 499 -20.34 5.18 -24.11
N ASN A 500 -21.27 4.87 -25.04
CA ASN A 500 -22.48 5.66 -25.31
C ASN A 500 -22.24 7.18 -25.51
N GLY A 501 -21.21 7.57 -26.28
CA GLY A 501 -20.88 8.97 -26.55
C GLY A 501 -20.23 9.70 -25.38
N TRP A 502 -19.67 8.98 -24.40
CA TRP A 502 -18.86 9.55 -23.34
C TRP A 502 -17.37 9.37 -23.63
N TYR A 503 -16.61 10.44 -23.49
CA TYR A 503 -15.20 10.52 -23.84
C TYR A 503 -14.33 10.78 -22.61
N ILE A 504 -13.09 10.28 -22.65
CA ILE A 504 -12.03 10.52 -21.68
C ILE A 504 -10.72 10.88 -22.38
N GLU A 505 -9.78 11.46 -21.64
CA GLU A 505 -8.42 11.70 -22.16
C GLU A 505 -7.63 10.39 -22.24
N SER A 506 -7.21 10.02 -23.45
CA SER A 506 -6.42 8.80 -23.69
C SER A 506 -4.91 9.03 -23.69
N ASN A 507 -4.46 10.25 -23.99
CA ASN A 507 -3.03 10.60 -24.10
C ASN A 507 -2.46 11.07 -22.75
N ILE A 508 -2.60 10.24 -21.72
CA ILE A 508 -1.96 10.41 -20.40
C ILE A 508 -0.99 9.28 -20.14
N GLY A 509 0.06 9.55 -19.37
CA GLY A 509 1.09 8.56 -19.04
C GLY A 509 0.53 7.37 -18.24
N SER A 510 1.22 6.22 -18.31
CA SER A 510 0.81 4.99 -17.61
C SER A 510 0.63 5.19 -16.11
N ASN A 511 1.50 5.98 -15.46
CA ASN A 511 1.36 6.31 -14.03
C ASN A 511 0.09 7.12 -13.75
N SER A 512 -0.28 8.04 -14.63
CA SER A 512 -1.51 8.83 -14.49
C SER A 512 -2.74 7.96 -14.67
N LYS A 513 -2.73 6.99 -15.59
CA LYS A 513 -3.77 6.00 -15.77
C LYS A 513 -3.96 5.15 -14.50
N PHE A 514 -2.86 4.65 -13.92
CA PHE A 514 -2.89 3.91 -12.64
C PHE A 514 -3.50 4.75 -11.51
N THR A 515 -3.06 6.02 -11.39
CA THR A 515 -3.60 6.92 -10.37
C THR A 515 -5.10 7.14 -10.55
N SER A 516 -5.57 7.32 -11.78
CA SER A 516 -7.00 7.47 -12.10
C SER A 516 -7.79 6.20 -11.78
N ILE A 517 -7.28 5.02 -12.16
CA ILE A 517 -7.91 3.74 -11.82
C ILE A 517 -8.03 3.59 -10.29
N LYS A 518 -6.95 3.83 -9.54
CA LYS A 518 -6.97 3.73 -8.07
C LYS A 518 -8.02 4.64 -7.46
N LYS A 519 -8.11 5.90 -7.89
CA LYS A 519 -9.13 6.85 -7.41
C LYS A 519 -10.55 6.37 -7.72
N LEU A 520 -10.78 5.83 -8.92
CA LEU A 520 -12.07 5.30 -9.31
C LEU A 520 -12.45 4.06 -8.51
N LEU A 521 -11.52 3.13 -8.32
CA LEU A 521 -11.76 1.93 -7.50
C LEU A 521 -12.09 2.31 -6.06
N SER A 522 -11.40 3.28 -5.47
CA SER A 522 -11.74 3.78 -4.12
C SER A 522 -13.11 4.46 -4.07
N LEU A 523 -13.48 5.23 -5.10
CA LEU A 523 -14.81 5.84 -5.20
C LEU A 523 -15.94 4.78 -5.24
N PHE A 524 -15.67 3.63 -5.86
CA PHE A 524 -16.62 2.52 -5.99
C PHE A 524 -16.49 1.47 -4.87
N GLU A 525 -15.61 1.68 -3.88
CA GLU A 525 -15.30 0.72 -2.81
C GLU A 525 -14.87 -0.66 -3.37
N MET A 526 -14.06 -0.64 -4.43
CA MET A 526 -13.60 -1.80 -5.19
C MET A 526 -12.08 -1.94 -5.23
N GLU A 527 -11.37 -1.50 -4.18
CA GLU A 527 -9.92 -1.51 -4.11
C GLU A 527 -9.31 -2.91 -4.28
N ASP A 528 -10.01 -3.94 -3.88
CA ASP A 528 -9.55 -5.33 -3.95
C ASP A 528 -9.88 -6.02 -5.28
N GLU A 529 -10.63 -5.39 -6.17
CA GLU A 529 -11.22 -6.04 -7.36
C GLU A 529 -10.32 -5.96 -8.62
N LEU A 530 -9.15 -5.29 -8.57
CA LEU A 530 -8.23 -5.23 -9.71
C LEU A 530 -6.83 -5.72 -9.32
N SER A 531 -6.44 -6.84 -9.90
CA SER A 531 -5.10 -7.38 -9.83
C SER A 531 -4.43 -7.34 -11.20
N ILE A 532 -3.12 -7.18 -11.20
CA ILE A 532 -2.30 -7.17 -12.42
C ILE A 532 -1.12 -8.13 -12.29
N LYS A 533 -0.71 -8.69 -13.40
CA LYS A 533 0.55 -9.43 -13.52
C LYS A 533 1.39 -8.79 -14.61
N TYR A 534 2.64 -8.48 -14.27
CA TYR A 534 3.62 -8.06 -15.25
C TYR A 534 4.32 -9.29 -15.85
N LEU A 535 4.71 -9.21 -17.13
CA LEU A 535 5.60 -10.19 -17.72
C LEU A 535 6.89 -10.29 -16.90
N SER A 536 7.31 -11.52 -16.60
CA SER A 536 8.56 -11.78 -15.87
C SER A 536 9.76 -11.31 -16.67
N SER A 537 10.79 -10.79 -15.99
CA SER A 537 12.01 -10.29 -16.64
C SER A 537 12.80 -11.35 -17.44
N ASN A 538 12.51 -12.63 -17.26
CA ASN A 538 13.12 -13.71 -18.04
C ASN A 538 12.44 -13.94 -19.39
N GLU A 539 11.17 -13.56 -19.56
CA GLU A 539 10.50 -13.57 -20.86
C GLU A 539 10.70 -12.26 -21.62
N SER A 540 11.02 -11.16 -20.90
CA SER A 540 11.39 -9.87 -21.49
C SER A 540 12.83 -9.79 -21.97
N GLN A 541 13.61 -10.88 -21.98
CA GLN A 541 14.98 -10.91 -22.54
C GLN A 541 15.02 -10.75 -24.08
N THR A 542 13.89 -10.54 -24.73
CA THR A 542 13.86 -10.16 -26.15
C THR A 542 13.73 -8.65 -26.40
N GLU A 543 13.50 -7.81 -25.37
CA GLU A 543 13.69 -6.36 -25.51
C GLU A 543 14.81 -5.88 -24.57
N PRO A 544 15.96 -5.48 -25.15
CA PRO A 544 17.08 -4.94 -24.37
C PRO A 544 16.64 -3.70 -23.60
N ASN A 545 17.20 -3.49 -22.40
CA ASN A 545 16.99 -2.31 -21.54
C ASN A 545 17.04 -1.00 -22.37
N ARG A 546 15.88 -0.50 -22.82
CA ARG A 546 15.75 0.65 -23.72
C ARG A 546 16.52 1.88 -23.26
N PHE A 547 16.61 2.10 -21.96
CA PHE A 547 17.34 3.22 -21.39
C PHE A 547 18.85 3.00 -21.38
N GLY A 548 19.28 1.78 -21.09
CA GLY A 548 20.69 1.42 -21.17
C GLY A 548 21.22 1.49 -22.57
N ILE A 549 20.47 0.98 -23.55
CA ILE A 549 20.84 1.01 -24.96
C ILE A 549 20.84 2.44 -25.52
N ARG A 550 19.84 3.25 -25.23
CA ARG A 550 19.84 4.69 -25.61
C ARG A 550 21.07 5.40 -25.06
N LYS A 551 21.32 5.22 -23.75
CA LYS A 551 22.48 5.85 -23.11
C LYS A 551 23.80 5.33 -23.70
N LYS A 552 23.91 4.00 -23.94
CA LYS A 552 25.08 3.35 -24.58
C LYS A 552 25.29 3.92 -26.00
N TYR A 553 24.22 4.04 -26.79
CA TYR A 553 24.29 4.62 -28.12
C TYR A 553 24.73 6.10 -28.09
N TRP A 554 24.15 6.92 -27.20
CA TRP A 554 24.56 8.31 -27.06
C TRP A 554 26.00 8.45 -26.58
N GLN A 555 26.47 7.56 -25.69
CA GLN A 555 27.89 7.53 -25.27
C GLN A 555 28.84 7.21 -26.42
N GLN A 556 28.40 6.38 -27.37
CA GLN A 556 29.20 6.02 -28.53
C GLN A 556 29.23 7.11 -29.62
N ILE A 557 28.06 7.72 -29.94
CA ILE A 557 27.98 8.65 -31.07
C ILE A 557 28.49 10.04 -30.71
N LEU A 558 28.26 10.56 -29.51
CA LEU A 558 28.65 11.93 -29.14
C LEU A 558 30.15 12.22 -29.36
N PRO A 559 31.08 11.34 -29.01
CA PRO A 559 32.51 11.54 -29.30
C PRO A 559 32.87 11.54 -30.80
N LEU A 560 32.00 10.99 -31.65
CA LEU A 560 32.22 10.94 -33.12
C LEU A 560 31.75 12.20 -33.83
N LEU A 561 30.94 13.05 -33.18
CA LEU A 561 30.40 14.28 -33.74
C LEU A 561 31.42 15.45 -33.68
N THR A 562 32.68 15.18 -34.03
CA THR A 562 33.79 16.16 -33.92
C THR A 562 33.80 17.28 -34.96
N HIS A 563 32.97 17.15 -36.01
CA HIS A 563 32.86 18.16 -37.10
C HIS A 563 31.78 19.23 -36.86
N THR A 564 31.20 19.26 -35.65
CA THR A 564 30.25 20.26 -35.18
C THR A 564 30.43 20.51 -33.71
N ASN A 565 30.28 21.75 -33.26
CA ASN A 565 30.29 22.10 -31.84
C ASN A 565 28.90 22.05 -31.22
N LEU A 566 27.88 21.65 -31.95
CA LEU A 566 26.49 21.70 -31.49
C LEU A 566 26.25 20.86 -30.23
N PHE A 567 26.83 19.68 -30.14
CA PHE A 567 26.60 18.73 -29.03
C PHE A 567 27.80 18.57 -28.10
N GLU A 568 28.81 19.45 -28.16
CA GLU A 568 30.06 19.36 -27.37
C GLU A 568 29.78 19.36 -25.85
N ASN A 569 28.78 20.12 -25.40
CA ASN A 569 28.40 20.20 -23.99
C ASN A 569 27.12 19.41 -23.65
N VAL A 570 26.73 18.45 -24.47
CA VAL A 570 25.55 17.61 -24.24
C VAL A 570 25.94 16.27 -23.68
N SER A 571 25.40 15.89 -22.53
CA SER A 571 25.65 14.60 -21.88
C SER A 571 24.72 13.51 -22.41
N PRO A 572 25.18 12.23 -22.48
CA PRO A 572 24.35 11.09 -22.85
C PRO A 572 23.13 10.95 -21.92
N SER A 573 21.92 10.92 -22.50
CA SER A 573 20.67 10.76 -21.75
C SER A 573 20.04 9.39 -21.94
N LYS A 574 18.98 9.11 -21.17
CA LYS A 574 18.13 7.92 -21.32
C LYS A 574 17.00 8.14 -22.34
N ASP A 575 16.87 9.37 -22.85
CA ASP A 575 15.83 9.72 -23.79
C ASP A 575 16.16 9.25 -25.20
N HIS A 576 15.14 9.15 -26.06
CA HIS A 576 15.30 8.81 -27.46
C HIS A 576 15.69 10.03 -28.32
N TRP A 577 16.01 11.14 -27.69
CA TRP A 577 16.44 12.39 -28.32
C TRP A 577 17.52 13.09 -27.52
N LEU A 578 18.39 13.82 -28.21
CA LEU A 578 19.30 14.82 -27.65
C LEU A 578 19.06 16.14 -28.36
N SER A 579 19.10 17.25 -27.63
CA SER A 579 18.79 18.57 -28.18
C SER A 579 19.80 19.61 -27.73
N THR A 580 20.13 20.54 -28.61
CA THR A 580 20.99 21.70 -28.35
C THR A 580 20.38 22.94 -28.96
N GLY A 581 20.65 24.10 -28.36
CA GLY A 581 20.05 25.37 -28.83
C GLY A 581 20.63 25.82 -30.19
N ALA A 582 19.76 26.36 -31.04
CA ALA A 582 20.15 26.89 -32.35
C ALA A 582 20.46 28.40 -32.34
N GLY A 583 20.72 29.03 -31.19
CA GLY A 583 21.06 30.46 -31.06
C GLY A 583 19.89 31.42 -30.92
N ILE A 584 18.66 30.95 -31.02
CA ILE A 584 17.41 31.69 -30.75
C ILE A 584 16.57 30.88 -29.76
N GLY A 585 16.07 31.52 -28.71
CA GLY A 585 15.23 30.85 -27.72
C GLY A 585 13.99 30.22 -28.38
N GLY A 586 13.82 28.90 -28.13
CA GLY A 586 12.76 28.09 -28.71
C GLY A 586 13.08 27.48 -30.09
N LEU A 587 14.29 27.65 -30.61
CA LEU A 587 14.82 26.90 -31.75
C LEU A 587 15.94 25.97 -31.24
N ALA A 588 15.88 24.70 -31.67
CA ALA A 588 16.86 23.72 -31.25
C ALA A 588 17.14 22.69 -32.35
N PHE A 589 18.42 22.31 -32.47
CA PHE A 589 18.81 21.12 -33.22
C PHE A 589 18.62 19.88 -32.35
N THR A 590 17.98 18.87 -32.89
CA THR A 590 17.64 17.66 -32.17
C THR A 590 18.01 16.41 -32.95
N LEU A 591 18.71 15.49 -32.32
CA LEU A 591 18.95 14.14 -32.82
C LEU A 591 17.89 13.22 -32.21
N ILE A 592 17.27 12.38 -33.00
CA ILE A 592 16.21 11.45 -32.58
C ILE A 592 16.55 10.05 -33.07
N ILE A 593 16.41 9.07 -32.16
CA ILE A 593 16.68 7.65 -32.42
C ILE A 593 15.43 6.84 -32.03
N THR A 594 14.96 5.98 -32.94
CA THR A 594 13.77 5.15 -32.73
C THR A 594 14.00 3.68 -33.09
N LYS A 595 12.94 2.88 -33.04
CA LYS A 595 12.95 1.48 -33.49
C LYS A 595 12.95 1.32 -35.01
N SER A 596 12.60 2.34 -35.79
CA SER A 596 12.38 2.24 -37.23
C SER A 596 13.12 3.28 -38.02
N ASN A 597 13.56 4.35 -37.40
CA ASN A 597 14.28 5.44 -38.04
C ASN A 597 15.12 6.26 -37.10
N ILE A 598 16.05 7.02 -37.67
CA ILE A 598 16.75 8.10 -36.97
C ILE A 598 16.63 9.38 -37.75
N ARG A 599 16.73 10.55 -37.09
CA ARG A 599 16.64 11.83 -37.78
C ARG A 599 17.38 12.97 -37.09
N ILE A 600 17.75 13.93 -37.90
CA ILE A 600 18.20 15.25 -37.48
C ILE A 600 17.05 16.21 -37.73
N GLU A 601 16.68 17.04 -36.77
CA GLU A 601 15.66 18.06 -36.97
C GLU A 601 16.01 19.40 -36.36
N LEU A 602 15.56 20.49 -37.00
CA LEU A 602 15.44 21.80 -36.39
C LEU A 602 14.00 21.95 -35.88
N GLY A 603 13.83 21.92 -34.57
CA GLY A 603 12.57 22.22 -33.91
C GLY A 603 12.37 23.71 -33.69
N ILE A 604 11.18 24.24 -34.04
CA ILE A 604 10.78 25.64 -33.85
C ILE A 604 9.62 25.63 -32.84
N SER A 605 9.91 25.91 -31.58
CA SER A 605 8.96 25.77 -30.48
C SER A 605 9.14 26.88 -29.41
N THR A 606 8.90 28.15 -29.85
CA THR A 606 8.85 29.29 -28.91
C THR A 606 7.57 29.28 -28.08
N SER A 607 7.39 30.27 -27.20
CA SER A 607 6.16 30.40 -26.41
C SER A 607 4.90 30.71 -27.25
N SER A 608 5.02 31.27 -28.45
CA SER A 608 3.90 31.65 -29.35
C SER A 608 3.81 30.74 -30.58
N LYS A 609 2.63 30.18 -30.83
CA LYS A 609 2.31 29.40 -32.05
C LYS A 609 2.49 30.25 -33.30
N GLU A 610 1.97 31.46 -33.29
CA GLU A 610 2.03 32.42 -34.44
C GLU A 610 3.50 32.71 -34.79
N LYS A 611 4.33 32.98 -33.78
CA LYS A 611 5.76 33.25 -33.99
C LYS A 611 6.47 32.03 -34.58
N ASN A 612 6.11 30.82 -34.17
CA ASN A 612 6.68 29.61 -34.73
C ASN A 612 6.34 29.43 -36.19
N LYS A 613 5.10 29.73 -36.60
CA LYS A 613 4.68 29.68 -38.02
C LYS A 613 5.36 30.78 -38.86
N VAL A 614 5.56 31.96 -38.28
CA VAL A 614 6.32 33.04 -38.97
C VAL A 614 7.77 32.63 -39.18
N TYR A 615 8.43 32.06 -38.19
CA TYR A 615 9.81 31.60 -38.32
C TYR A 615 9.92 30.47 -39.36
N PHE A 616 9.00 29.49 -39.30
CA PHE A 616 8.97 28.44 -40.29
C PHE A 616 8.82 28.99 -41.71
N LYS A 617 7.87 29.92 -41.97
CA LYS A 617 7.65 30.53 -43.29
C LYS A 617 8.86 31.33 -43.76
N LYS A 618 9.57 32.02 -42.85
CA LYS A 618 10.81 32.71 -43.21
C LYS A 618 11.90 31.73 -43.65
N LEU A 619 12.08 30.60 -42.97
CA LEU A 619 13.01 29.56 -43.39
C LEU A 619 12.57 28.89 -44.69
N PHE A 620 11.30 28.58 -44.82
CA PHE A 620 10.72 27.92 -45.99
C PHE A 620 10.87 28.74 -47.28
N LYS A 621 10.85 30.07 -47.23
CA LYS A 621 11.15 30.95 -48.38
C LYS A 621 12.55 30.73 -48.95
N ASN A 622 13.47 30.18 -48.15
CA ASN A 622 14.84 29.90 -48.58
C ASN A 622 15.07 28.39 -48.80
N LYS A 623 14.00 27.61 -48.91
CA LYS A 623 14.05 26.14 -48.99
C LYS A 623 15.03 25.65 -50.06
N GLU A 624 14.95 26.18 -51.30
CA GLU A 624 15.79 25.74 -52.40
C GLU A 624 17.28 25.94 -52.10
N VAL A 625 17.68 27.09 -51.55
CA VAL A 625 19.06 27.40 -51.20
C VAL A 625 19.55 26.50 -50.03
N ILE A 626 18.68 26.27 -49.05
CA ILE A 626 18.97 25.41 -47.93
C ILE A 626 19.18 23.97 -48.39
N GLU A 627 18.28 23.42 -49.20
CA GLU A 627 18.39 22.05 -49.71
C GLU A 627 19.57 21.90 -50.71
N GLN A 628 19.87 22.89 -51.52
CA GLN A 628 21.05 22.88 -52.36
C GLN A 628 22.34 22.88 -51.54
N THR A 629 22.41 23.66 -50.48
CA THR A 629 23.57 23.69 -49.57
C THR A 629 23.69 22.40 -48.79
N PHE A 630 22.59 21.80 -48.34
CA PHE A 630 22.56 20.53 -47.64
C PHE A 630 22.91 19.36 -48.58
N GLY A 631 22.54 19.42 -49.82
CA GLY A 631 22.79 18.43 -50.85
C GLY A 631 21.73 17.33 -50.97
N ASN A 632 20.63 17.43 -50.24
CA ASN A 632 19.48 16.51 -50.28
C ASN A 632 18.17 17.26 -50.02
N PRO A 633 17.02 16.74 -50.50
CA PRO A 633 15.71 17.26 -50.10
C PRO A 633 15.47 17.13 -48.60
N LEU A 634 14.88 18.11 -47.96
CA LEU A 634 14.47 18.11 -46.58
C LEU A 634 12.95 17.96 -46.44
N VAL A 635 12.50 17.40 -45.31
CA VAL A 635 11.10 17.33 -44.97
C VAL A 635 10.70 18.55 -44.14
N TRP A 636 9.79 19.36 -44.69
CA TRP A 636 9.30 20.60 -44.08
C TRP A 636 7.90 20.42 -43.52
N GLU A 637 7.76 20.50 -42.19
CA GLU A 637 6.49 20.31 -41.51
C GLU A 637 6.07 21.57 -40.77
N GLU A 638 5.13 22.34 -41.32
CA GLU A 638 4.54 23.51 -40.67
C GLU A 638 3.71 23.11 -39.43
N LEU A 639 3.04 21.96 -39.52
CA LEU A 639 2.16 21.43 -38.47
C LEU A 639 1.10 22.46 -38.01
N PRO A 640 0.12 22.82 -38.86
CA PRO A 640 -0.80 23.94 -38.61
C PRO A 640 -1.54 23.85 -37.27
N ASP A 641 -1.93 22.65 -36.89
CA ASP A 641 -2.68 22.39 -35.66
C ASP A 641 -1.80 22.37 -34.37
N ASN A 642 -0.50 22.15 -34.52
CA ASN A 642 0.46 22.09 -33.44
C ASN A 642 1.12 23.44 -33.16
N LYS A 643 1.55 23.67 -31.92
CA LYS A 643 2.32 24.86 -31.53
C LYS A 643 3.67 24.92 -32.24
N MET A 644 4.33 23.79 -32.40
CA MET A 644 5.66 23.68 -33.02
C MET A 644 5.58 23.58 -34.57
N SER A 645 6.71 23.85 -35.21
CA SER A 645 7.01 23.50 -36.59
C SER A 645 8.40 22.90 -36.66
N ARG A 646 8.75 22.19 -37.74
CA ARG A 646 10.08 21.62 -37.88
C ARG A 646 10.55 21.42 -39.31
N VAL A 647 11.87 21.32 -39.44
CA VAL A 647 12.56 20.89 -40.67
C VAL A 647 13.39 19.68 -40.29
N LYS A 648 13.32 18.58 -41.02
CA LYS A 648 14.01 17.35 -40.69
C LYS A 648 14.63 16.64 -41.89
N PHE A 649 15.64 15.81 -41.57
CA PHE A 649 16.20 14.80 -42.48
C PHE A 649 16.29 13.47 -41.72
N GLU A 650 15.86 12.38 -42.35
CA GLU A 650 15.72 11.10 -41.67
C GLU A 650 16.25 9.92 -42.46
N LEU A 651 16.76 8.92 -41.76
CA LEU A 651 17.16 7.61 -42.25
C LEU A 651 16.16 6.59 -41.79
N GLN A 652 15.52 5.91 -42.74
CA GLN A 652 14.54 4.84 -42.47
C GLN A 652 15.22 3.47 -42.36
N GLU A 653 14.50 2.47 -41.89
CA GLU A 653 14.92 1.07 -41.88
C GLU A 653 16.21 0.85 -41.06
N VAL A 654 16.31 1.50 -39.92
CA VAL A 654 17.32 1.29 -38.91
C VAL A 654 16.68 1.15 -37.53
N ASN A 655 17.19 0.23 -36.72
CA ASN A 655 16.65 -0.06 -35.40
C ASN A 655 17.72 0.16 -34.32
N LEU A 656 17.51 1.12 -33.44
CA LEU A 656 18.39 1.38 -32.30
C LEU A 656 18.73 0.13 -31.46
N PHE A 657 17.78 -0.81 -31.36
CA PHE A 657 17.93 -2.03 -30.56
C PHE A 657 18.70 -3.16 -31.28
N ASN A 658 19.04 -2.93 -32.56
CA ASN A 658 19.92 -3.79 -33.31
C ASN A 658 21.31 -3.14 -33.42
N GLU A 659 22.28 -3.59 -32.64
CA GLU A 659 23.61 -2.99 -32.61
C GLU A 659 24.33 -3.06 -33.97
N THR A 660 23.93 -3.96 -34.88
CA THR A 660 24.47 -4.02 -36.25
C THR A 660 24.08 -2.81 -37.11
N ASP A 661 22.99 -2.12 -36.76
CA ASP A 661 22.56 -0.92 -37.46
C ASP A 661 23.29 0.35 -36.98
N TRP A 662 24.00 0.26 -35.86
CA TRP A 662 24.64 1.45 -35.25
C TRP A 662 25.74 2.05 -36.10
N GLU A 663 26.46 1.27 -36.86
CA GLU A 663 27.45 1.78 -37.82
C GLU A 663 26.78 2.69 -38.87
N LYS A 664 25.71 2.21 -39.49
CA LYS A 664 24.89 2.96 -40.47
C LYS A 664 24.26 4.20 -39.85
N MET A 665 23.82 4.10 -38.57
CA MET A 665 23.25 5.23 -37.86
C MET A 665 24.31 6.27 -37.49
N ASN A 666 25.50 5.85 -37.11
CA ASN A 666 26.63 6.74 -36.81
C ASN A 666 27.08 7.50 -38.09
N ASP A 667 27.26 6.77 -39.19
CA ASP A 667 27.63 7.38 -40.47
C ASP A 667 26.63 8.44 -40.90
N PHE A 668 25.34 8.18 -40.68
CA PHE A 668 24.29 9.18 -41.00
C PHE A 668 24.46 10.45 -40.16
N PHE A 669 24.60 10.35 -38.84
CA PHE A 669 24.74 11.52 -37.98
C PHE A 669 26.06 12.25 -38.21
N VAL A 670 27.19 11.55 -38.36
CA VAL A 670 28.50 12.14 -38.60
C VAL A 670 28.55 12.88 -39.95
N LEU A 671 27.94 12.32 -40.98
CA LEU A 671 27.94 12.90 -42.33
C LEU A 671 26.95 14.07 -42.46
N TYR A 672 25.72 13.91 -41.95
CA TYR A 672 24.65 14.84 -42.25
C TYR A 672 24.41 15.94 -41.18
N LEU A 673 24.78 15.76 -39.95
CA LEU A 673 24.60 16.78 -38.92
C LEU A 673 25.40 18.08 -39.23
N PRO A 674 26.69 18.03 -39.58
CA PRO A 674 27.43 19.24 -39.93
C PRO A 674 26.86 19.91 -41.18
N LYS A 675 26.44 19.13 -42.16
CA LYS A 675 25.81 19.68 -43.40
C LYS A 675 24.48 20.36 -43.08
N PHE A 676 23.67 19.77 -42.23
CA PHE A 676 22.38 20.31 -41.81
C PHE A 676 22.55 21.62 -41.02
N GLU A 677 23.52 21.67 -40.12
CA GLU A 677 23.88 22.89 -39.43
C GLU A 677 24.30 23.98 -40.38
N ASN A 678 25.28 23.69 -41.22
CA ASN A 678 25.82 24.66 -42.17
C ASN A 678 24.77 25.21 -43.17
N ALA A 679 23.82 24.39 -43.56
CA ALA A 679 22.76 24.79 -44.49
C ALA A 679 21.71 25.69 -43.81
N ILE A 680 21.39 25.50 -42.56
CA ILE A 680 20.27 26.16 -41.88
C ILE A 680 20.73 27.33 -40.98
N GLN A 681 21.88 27.20 -40.29
CA GLN A 681 22.36 28.18 -39.34
C GLN A 681 22.47 29.62 -39.86
N PRO A 682 22.91 29.88 -41.10
CA PRO A 682 22.93 31.25 -41.65
C PRO A 682 21.55 31.92 -41.70
N PHE A 683 20.50 31.15 -41.95
CA PHE A 683 19.14 31.65 -42.01
C PHE A 683 18.48 31.83 -40.67
N ILE A 684 18.90 31.05 -39.65
CA ILE A 684 18.45 31.24 -38.27
C ILE A 684 18.89 32.58 -37.71
N LYS A 685 20.15 33.03 -38.01
CA LYS A 685 20.66 34.32 -37.57
C LYS A 685 19.84 35.49 -38.06
N ASN A 686 19.14 35.34 -39.20
CA ASN A 686 18.30 36.35 -39.84
C ASN A 686 16.82 36.29 -39.42
N LEU A 687 16.45 35.42 -38.43
CA LEU A 687 15.09 35.32 -37.94
C LEU A 687 14.77 36.35 -36.83
N LYS A 688 15.80 36.92 -36.22
CA LYS A 688 15.65 37.93 -35.16
C LYS A 688 15.01 39.21 -35.62
#